data_23e3991d6a0ec2885c42ded0cdf92c65
#
_entry.id   23e3991d6a0ec2885c42ded0cdf92c65
#
_cell.length_a   1.000
_cell.length_b   1.000
_cell.length_c   1.000
_cell.angle_alpha   90.00
_cell.angle_beta   90.00
_cell.angle_gamma   90.00
#
_symmetry.space_group_name_H-M   'P 1'
#
loop_
_entity.id
_entity.type
_entity.pdbx_description
1 polymer ?
#
loop_
_entity_poly.entity_id
_entity_poly.type
_entity_poly.pdbx_seq_one_letter_code
_entity_poly.pdbx_strand_id
1 'polypeptide(L)'
;MGLIGRRRSSFLKIIALLAVVWFMVVFVLYSDDGSGTSNSRVGASGGAGDSSFEAPRRLPLQGIRDKFNQFIINAREDANKDELSQDGEGLGLVDYVDNNIDRGVDVPFKTVEEKRKIPPKSRKRNENAPEFEGVIAPPHEDSPDSPGAMGKPVTLPKEMDPEMKKAVDDGWSKNAFNQYAADLISIRRSLPDPRDPWCKEPGRYLTDLPATSVIICFHNEAWSVLLRTVHSVLDRSPEHLVKEVILVDDFSDMPHTQKQLEDYFEAYPRVKIVRAPKREGLIRARLLGARYATAPVLTYLDSHCECTTGWLEPLLDRIARNSTTVVCPVIDVIDDNTMEYHYRDSGGVNVGGFDWNLQFNWHAVPDREKKRHKNTAEPVWSPTMAGGLFAIDKDFFERLGTYDSGFDIWGGENLELSFKTWMCGGTLEIIPCSHVGHIFRKRSPYKWRTGVNVIKRNSVRLAEVWLDEYAKYYYQRIGNDKGDYGDVTERKQLRQNLGCKPFRWYLDNIFPELFIPGEAVASGEVANPWSGLCIDSAAKPEDMHTPLGIWPCHQAGGNQYWMLSKTGEIRRDEACLDYAGQDVILYPCHGSKGNQYWNYSPDSHLLRHGSSDKCLAINEAKQKLIMADCDATIDAQKWQFQNYDRSKL
;
A
#
# COMPACT_ATOMS: atom_id res chain seq x y z
N MET A 1 -50.13 -9.57 10.25
CA MET A 1 -49.56 -10.92 10.08
C MET A 1 -49.62 -11.34 8.61
N GLY A 2 -48.84 -10.76 7.71
CA GLY A 2 -48.94 -11.05 6.27
C GLY A 2 -47.65 -10.84 5.45
N LEU A 3 -46.59 -10.29 6.04
CA LEU A 3 -45.34 -9.92 5.31
C LEU A 3 -44.12 -10.82 5.58
N ILE A 4 -44.17 -11.68 6.60
CA ILE A 4 -43.06 -12.56 6.95
C ILE A 4 -43.03 -13.84 6.09
N GLY A 5 -44.14 -14.23 5.48
CA GLY A 5 -44.26 -15.45 4.66
C GLY A 5 -43.61 -15.35 3.27
N ARG A 6 -43.56 -14.17 2.66
CA ARG A 6 -43.02 -14.01 1.29
C ARG A 6 -41.48 -14.02 1.22
N ARG A 7 -40.80 -13.51 2.22
CA ARG A 7 -39.31 -13.50 2.24
C ARG A 7 -38.72 -14.91 2.48
N ARG A 8 -39.37 -15.75 3.28
CA ARG A 8 -38.94 -17.15 3.48
C ARG A 8 -39.04 -18.01 2.21
N SER A 9 -40.03 -17.77 1.38
CA SER A 9 -40.23 -18.49 0.11
C SER A 9 -39.15 -18.16 -0.94
N SER A 10 -38.71 -16.91 -1.03
CA SER A 10 -37.60 -16.52 -1.95
C SER A 10 -36.24 -17.05 -1.51
N PHE A 11 -35.96 -17.01 -0.22
CA PHE A 11 -34.72 -17.54 0.36
C PHE A 11 -34.60 -19.06 0.18
N LEU A 12 -35.70 -19.80 0.38
CA LEU A 12 -35.75 -21.25 0.13
C LEU A 12 -35.59 -21.59 -1.36
N LYS A 13 -36.08 -20.76 -2.28
CA LYS A 13 -35.87 -20.96 -3.73
C LYS A 13 -34.41 -20.74 -4.14
N ILE A 14 -33.73 -19.77 -3.56
CA ILE A 14 -32.30 -19.52 -3.79
C ILE A 14 -31.46 -20.67 -3.25
N ILE A 15 -31.74 -21.17 -2.06
CA ILE A 15 -31.03 -22.34 -1.48
C ILE A 15 -31.27 -23.58 -2.34
N ALA A 16 -32.47 -23.82 -2.81
CA ALA A 16 -32.78 -24.96 -3.68
C ALA A 16 -32.05 -24.85 -5.02
N LEU A 17 -31.94 -23.63 -5.59
CA LEU A 17 -31.21 -23.41 -6.83
C LEU A 17 -29.70 -23.63 -6.66
N LEU A 18 -29.14 -23.15 -5.55
CA LEU A 18 -27.73 -23.37 -5.21
C LEU A 18 -27.41 -24.86 -4.96
N ALA A 19 -28.32 -25.61 -4.37
CA ALA A 19 -28.17 -27.05 -4.18
C ALA A 19 -28.19 -27.80 -5.52
N VAL A 20 -29.06 -27.42 -6.47
CA VAL A 20 -29.11 -28.02 -7.81
C VAL A 20 -27.83 -27.70 -8.59
N VAL A 21 -27.34 -26.48 -8.52
CA VAL A 21 -26.07 -26.10 -9.17
C VAL A 21 -24.90 -26.85 -8.55
N TRP A 22 -24.87 -26.99 -7.23
CA TRP A 22 -23.83 -27.76 -6.52
C TRP A 22 -23.87 -29.25 -6.92
N PHE A 23 -25.06 -29.86 -7.01
CA PHE A 23 -25.21 -31.25 -7.47
C PHE A 23 -24.78 -31.43 -8.93
N MET A 24 -25.05 -30.47 -9.82
CA MET A 24 -24.57 -30.53 -11.20
C MET A 24 -23.04 -30.44 -11.29
N VAL A 25 -22.41 -29.57 -10.51
CA VAL A 25 -20.96 -29.43 -10.47
C VAL A 25 -20.31 -30.70 -9.92
N VAL A 26 -20.85 -31.27 -8.85
CA VAL A 26 -20.36 -32.54 -8.29
C VAL A 26 -20.56 -33.69 -9.27
N PHE A 27 -21.72 -33.76 -9.94
CA PHE A 27 -21.99 -34.79 -10.94
C PHE A 27 -21.02 -34.72 -12.14
N VAL A 28 -20.70 -33.51 -12.63
CA VAL A 28 -19.73 -33.30 -13.71
C VAL A 28 -18.31 -33.66 -13.26
N LEU A 29 -17.93 -33.32 -12.02
CA LEU A 29 -16.60 -33.65 -11.49
C LEU A 29 -16.42 -35.15 -11.18
N TYR A 30 -17.51 -35.86 -10.79
CA TYR A 30 -17.44 -37.29 -10.45
C TYR A 30 -17.74 -38.23 -11.61
N SER A 31 -18.24 -37.72 -12.76
CA SER A 31 -18.48 -38.57 -13.96
C SER A 31 -17.23 -38.84 -14.79
N ASP A 32 -16.09 -38.24 -14.42
CA ASP A 32 -14.83 -38.39 -15.19
C ASP A 32 -13.83 -39.41 -14.59
N ASP A 33 -14.20 -40.07 -13.46
CA ASP A 33 -13.34 -41.08 -12.80
C ASP A 33 -13.88 -42.53 -12.92
N GLY A 34 -14.18 -42.96 -14.13
CA GLY A 34 -14.68 -44.31 -14.33
C GLY A 34 -14.23 -45.00 -15.62
N SER A 35 -13.01 -45.53 -15.66
CA SER A 35 -12.51 -46.72 -16.37
C SER A 35 -11.02 -46.57 -16.66
N GLY A 36 -10.12 -47.43 -16.33
CA GLY A 36 -10.06 -48.82 -15.97
C GLY A 36 -8.60 -49.24 -15.97
N THR A 37 -8.29 -50.06 -15.04
CA THR A 37 -7.03 -50.76 -14.85
C THR A 37 -6.73 -51.74 -15.99
N SER A 38 -5.48 -51.82 -16.46
CA SER A 38 -4.68 -53.08 -16.40
C SER A 38 -3.38 -53.00 -17.20
N ASN A 39 -2.36 -53.55 -16.55
CA ASN A 39 -1.02 -54.01 -16.98
C ASN A 39 -0.81 -54.43 -18.44
N SER A 40 0.34 -54.11 -19.03
CA SER A 40 1.50 -55.03 -19.16
C SER A 40 2.55 -54.54 -20.16
N ARG A 41 3.74 -55.05 -19.93
CA ARG A 41 5.05 -54.78 -20.56
C ARG A 41 5.16 -55.15 -22.03
N VAL A 42 6.23 -54.58 -22.64
CA VAL A 42 7.21 -55.14 -23.62
C VAL A 42 7.13 -54.61 -25.05
N GLY A 43 8.27 -54.07 -25.50
CA GLY A 43 8.91 -54.39 -26.78
C GLY A 43 8.84 -53.38 -27.91
N ALA A 44 9.96 -52.88 -28.17
CA ALA A 44 10.63 -52.31 -29.35
C ALA A 44 10.03 -52.35 -30.77
N SER A 45 10.44 -51.32 -31.52
CA SER A 45 10.75 -51.22 -32.95
C SER A 45 9.66 -50.82 -33.95
N GLY A 46 9.95 -49.68 -34.59
CA GLY A 46 9.96 -49.50 -36.03
C GLY A 46 8.65 -49.32 -36.79
N GLY A 47 8.55 -48.21 -37.52
CA GLY A 47 7.76 -48.19 -38.74
C GLY A 47 6.85 -46.98 -38.93
N ALA A 48 7.18 -46.18 -39.92
CA ALA A 48 6.39 -45.04 -40.42
C ALA A 48 5.04 -45.48 -40.96
N GLY A 49 4.01 -44.68 -40.78
CA GLY A 49 2.70 -44.89 -41.40
C GLY A 49 1.74 -43.73 -41.08
N ASP A 50 1.54 -42.92 -42.07
CA ASP A 50 0.59 -41.84 -42.19
C ASP A 50 -0.85 -42.31 -41.99
N SER A 51 -1.61 -41.72 -41.07
CA SER A 51 -3.08 -41.68 -41.17
C SER A 51 -3.66 -40.65 -40.23
N SER A 52 -4.32 -39.69 -40.82
CA SER A 52 -5.18 -38.67 -40.25
C SER A 52 -6.24 -39.25 -39.31
N PHE A 53 -6.23 -38.80 -38.04
CA PHE A 53 -7.38 -38.90 -37.14
C PHE A 53 -7.71 -37.51 -36.56
N GLU A 54 -8.91 -37.02 -36.89
CA GLU A 54 -9.52 -35.84 -36.30
C GLU A 54 -9.73 -36.07 -34.80
N ALA A 55 -9.20 -35.14 -34.00
CA ALA A 55 -9.47 -35.07 -32.56
C ALA A 55 -10.82 -34.38 -32.31
N PRO A 56 -11.60 -34.80 -31.30
CA PRO A 56 -12.89 -34.21 -31.01
C PRO A 56 -12.73 -32.79 -30.47
N ARG A 57 -13.56 -31.86 -30.99
CA ARG A 57 -13.61 -30.44 -30.62
C ARG A 57 -13.92 -30.28 -29.12
N ARG A 58 -13.00 -29.74 -28.36
CA ARG A 58 -13.24 -29.25 -27.01
C ARG A 58 -14.12 -27.97 -27.08
N LEU A 59 -15.26 -27.99 -26.41
CA LEU A 59 -16.09 -26.81 -26.19
C LEU A 59 -15.33 -25.83 -25.28
N PRO A 60 -15.37 -24.52 -25.55
CA PRO A 60 -14.60 -23.54 -24.76
C PRO A 60 -15.24 -23.32 -23.41
N LEU A 61 -14.60 -23.81 -22.36
CA LEU A 61 -14.91 -23.53 -20.94
C LEU A 61 -14.83 -22.05 -20.58
N GLN A 62 -14.20 -21.23 -21.40
CA GLN A 62 -14.01 -19.80 -21.21
C GLN A 62 -15.33 -19.01 -21.22
N GLY A 63 -16.23 -19.32 -22.13
CA GLY A 63 -17.53 -18.63 -22.22
C GLY A 63 -18.49 -18.87 -21.04
N ILE A 64 -18.30 -19.96 -20.29
CA ILE A 64 -19.09 -20.27 -19.08
C ILE A 64 -18.52 -19.49 -17.89
N ARG A 65 -17.21 -19.36 -17.80
CA ARG A 65 -16.52 -18.59 -16.76
C ARG A 65 -16.81 -17.10 -16.87
N ASP A 66 -16.85 -16.56 -18.09
CA ASP A 66 -17.15 -15.15 -18.35
C ASP A 66 -18.60 -14.79 -18.01
N LYS A 67 -19.55 -15.68 -18.34
CA LYS A 67 -20.97 -15.51 -17.96
C LYS A 67 -21.19 -15.62 -16.45
N PHE A 68 -20.42 -16.45 -15.77
CA PHE A 68 -20.52 -16.58 -14.31
C PHE A 68 -19.93 -15.37 -13.58
N ASN A 69 -18.81 -14.83 -14.07
CA ASN A 69 -18.22 -13.59 -13.55
C ASN A 69 -19.15 -12.38 -13.79
N GLN A 70 -19.78 -12.29 -14.97
CA GLN A 70 -20.77 -11.26 -15.27
C GLN A 70 -22.00 -11.34 -14.36
N PHE A 71 -22.44 -12.55 -14.03
CA PHE A 71 -23.55 -12.77 -13.09
C PHE A 71 -23.20 -12.31 -11.66
N ILE A 72 -21.95 -12.56 -11.20
CA ILE A 72 -21.49 -12.10 -9.88
C ILE A 72 -21.35 -10.57 -9.83
N ILE A 73 -20.90 -9.94 -10.92
CA ILE A 73 -20.79 -8.48 -11.02
C ILE A 73 -22.19 -7.85 -10.98
N ASN A 74 -23.13 -8.35 -11.76
CA ASN A 74 -24.50 -7.84 -11.77
C ASN A 74 -25.23 -8.06 -10.42
N ALA A 75 -24.96 -9.19 -9.75
CA ALA A 75 -25.52 -9.45 -8.42
C ALA A 75 -24.94 -8.53 -7.33
N ARG A 76 -23.70 -8.05 -7.49
CA ARG A 76 -23.09 -7.04 -6.61
C ARG A 76 -23.62 -5.62 -6.89
N GLU A 77 -23.87 -5.28 -8.15
CA GLU A 77 -24.49 -3.99 -8.53
C GLU A 77 -25.93 -3.88 -8.08
N ASP A 78 -26.70 -4.98 -8.14
CA ASP A 78 -28.08 -5.00 -7.64
C ASP A 78 -28.15 -4.97 -6.11
N ALA A 79 -27.22 -5.59 -5.40
CA ALA A 79 -27.11 -5.49 -3.95
C ALA A 79 -26.76 -4.05 -3.48
N ASN A 80 -25.92 -3.33 -4.23
CA ASN A 80 -25.60 -1.92 -3.96
C ASN A 80 -26.75 -0.97 -4.28
N LYS A 81 -27.63 -1.30 -5.23
CA LYS A 81 -28.82 -0.49 -5.54
C LYS A 81 -29.90 -0.63 -4.48
N ASP A 82 -30.03 -1.80 -3.87
CA ASP A 82 -31.00 -2.04 -2.79
C ASP A 82 -30.59 -1.38 -1.46
N GLU A 83 -29.29 -1.12 -1.21
CA GLU A 83 -28.84 -0.35 -0.06
C GLU A 83 -29.07 1.18 -0.22
N LEU A 84 -29.18 1.69 -1.44
CA LEU A 84 -29.44 3.11 -1.74
C LEU A 84 -30.92 3.50 -1.74
N SER A 85 -31.85 2.55 -1.61
CA SER A 85 -33.31 2.80 -1.69
C SER A 85 -34.07 2.60 -0.38
N GLN A 86 -33.40 2.47 0.78
CA GLN A 86 -34.07 2.26 2.09
C GLN A 86 -33.84 3.38 3.11
N ASP A 87 -33.63 4.62 2.70
CA ASP A 87 -33.66 5.77 3.61
C ASP A 87 -34.97 6.56 3.39
N GLY A 88 -36.00 6.14 4.07
CA GLY A 88 -37.29 6.85 4.12
C GLY A 88 -38.24 6.21 5.09
N GLU A 89 -38.05 6.42 6.42
CA GLU A 89 -39.13 6.73 7.38
C GLU A 89 -38.57 6.70 8.81
N GLY A 90 -38.82 7.77 9.53
CA GLY A 90 -38.22 8.24 10.73
C GLY A 90 -38.37 7.39 11.99
N LEU A 91 -37.34 7.45 12.79
CA LEU A 91 -37.41 7.42 14.26
C LEU A 91 -36.45 8.49 14.77
N GLY A 92 -37.03 9.41 15.54
CA GLY A 92 -36.37 10.60 16.06
C GLY A 92 -35.04 10.29 16.78
N LEU A 93 -33.96 10.73 16.21
CA LEU A 93 -32.69 10.91 16.86
C LEU A 93 -32.65 12.34 17.39
N VAL A 94 -32.53 12.44 18.69
CA VAL A 94 -32.26 13.70 19.39
C VAL A 94 -30.98 14.28 18.81
N ASP A 95 -31.10 15.45 18.18
CA ASP A 95 -30.00 16.25 17.71
C ASP A 95 -29.09 16.66 18.90
N TYR A 96 -28.00 15.93 19.08
CA TYR A 96 -26.84 16.46 19.78
C TYR A 96 -25.99 17.20 18.74
N VAL A 97 -26.34 18.46 18.51
CA VAL A 97 -25.49 19.42 17.83
C VAL A 97 -24.40 19.79 18.82
N ASP A 98 -23.26 19.13 18.73
CA ASP A 98 -22.06 19.52 19.47
C ASP A 98 -21.35 20.66 18.72
N ASN A 99 -21.77 21.90 19.03
CA ASN A 99 -21.20 23.14 18.51
C ASN A 99 -19.88 23.52 19.19
N ASN A 100 -19.04 22.56 19.62
CA ASN A 100 -17.78 22.82 20.33
C ASN A 100 -16.56 22.15 19.66
N ILE A 101 -16.49 22.09 18.32
CA ILE A 101 -15.34 21.52 17.62
C ILE A 101 -14.20 22.55 17.41
N ASP A 102 -14.40 23.82 17.73
CA ASP A 102 -13.50 24.91 17.30
C ASP A 102 -12.76 25.66 18.41
N ARG A 103 -12.59 25.05 19.58
CA ARG A 103 -11.61 25.55 20.56
C ARG A 103 -10.82 24.37 21.06
N GLY A 104 -9.49 24.43 20.84
CA GLY A 104 -8.53 23.49 21.44
C GLY A 104 -8.70 23.48 22.96
N VAL A 105 -9.66 22.69 23.42
CA VAL A 105 -9.81 22.42 24.85
C VAL A 105 -8.68 21.46 25.20
N ASP A 106 -7.73 21.93 25.98
CA ASP A 106 -6.79 21.09 26.72
C ASP A 106 -7.59 20.15 27.64
N VAL A 107 -8.02 19.02 27.08
CA VAL A 107 -8.55 17.93 27.90
C VAL A 107 -7.33 17.22 28.48
N PRO A 108 -7.12 17.24 29.80
CA PRO A 108 -5.98 16.57 30.39
C PRO A 108 -6.14 15.06 30.22
N PHE A 109 -5.33 14.48 29.35
CA PHE A 109 -5.22 13.04 29.23
C PHE A 109 -4.50 12.50 30.45
N LYS A 110 -5.12 11.56 31.15
CA LYS A 110 -4.48 10.88 32.29
C LYS A 110 -3.45 9.90 31.74
N THR A 111 -2.20 10.10 32.05
CA THR A 111 -1.12 9.14 31.83
C THR A 111 -1.08 8.14 32.98
N VAL A 112 -0.56 6.95 32.73
CA VAL A 112 -0.28 5.95 33.78
C VAL A 112 0.65 6.51 34.88
N GLU A 113 1.49 7.51 34.54
CA GLU A 113 2.39 8.18 35.49
C GLU A 113 1.67 8.95 36.62
N GLU A 114 0.47 9.50 36.41
CA GLU A 114 -0.23 10.24 37.48
C GLU A 114 -0.69 9.33 38.62
N LYS A 115 -0.72 8.03 38.44
CA LYS A 115 -1.03 7.03 39.48
C LYS A 115 0.20 6.49 40.23
N ARG A 116 1.43 6.82 39.81
CA ARG A 116 2.68 6.28 40.38
C ARG A 116 3.27 7.19 41.48
N LYS A 117 2.57 7.40 42.56
CA LYS A 117 3.15 7.97 43.80
C LYS A 117 3.49 6.92 44.85
N ILE A 118 3.94 5.72 44.44
CA ILE A 118 4.40 4.67 45.36
C ILE A 118 5.83 4.31 44.99
N PRO A 119 6.81 4.44 45.94
CA PRO A 119 8.18 4.08 45.65
C PRO A 119 8.31 2.56 45.36
N PRO A 120 9.19 2.14 44.47
CA PRO A 120 9.33 0.74 44.08
C PRO A 120 9.82 -0.09 45.26
N LYS A 121 8.97 -0.93 45.83
CA LYS A 121 9.44 -2.09 46.59
C LYS A 121 9.81 -3.16 45.60
N SER A 122 11.08 -3.60 45.60
CA SER A 122 11.57 -4.73 44.84
C SER A 122 10.69 -5.96 45.17
N ARG A 123 9.73 -6.26 44.31
CA ARG A 123 8.96 -7.51 44.38
C ARG A 123 9.73 -8.57 43.58
N LYS A 124 10.07 -9.65 44.28
CA LYS A 124 10.50 -10.90 43.64
C LYS A 124 9.41 -11.30 42.63
N ARG A 125 9.86 -11.67 41.41
CA ARG A 125 9.02 -12.22 40.35
C ARG A 125 8.10 -13.28 40.92
N ASN A 126 6.80 -13.11 40.79
CA ASN A 126 5.82 -14.10 41.17
C ASN A 126 5.78 -15.19 40.09
N GLU A 127 6.37 -16.34 40.36
CA GLU A 127 6.42 -17.49 39.43
C GLU A 127 5.04 -18.10 39.13
N ASN A 128 3.97 -17.58 39.75
CA ASN A 128 2.59 -18.00 39.57
C ASN A 128 1.71 -16.86 39.00
N ALA A 129 2.22 -16.06 38.07
CA ALA A 129 1.33 -15.16 37.33
C ALA A 129 0.35 -16.01 36.50
N PRO A 130 -0.96 -15.68 36.49
CA PRO A 130 -1.93 -16.45 35.71
C PRO A 130 -1.54 -16.43 34.23
N GLU A 131 -1.52 -17.61 33.60
CA GLU A 131 -1.44 -17.72 32.15
C GLU A 131 -2.59 -16.91 31.55
N PHE A 132 -2.26 -16.00 30.62
CA PHE A 132 -3.26 -15.18 29.98
C PHE A 132 -4.09 -16.04 29.02
N GLU A 133 -5.37 -16.23 29.31
CA GLU A 133 -6.27 -16.99 28.46
C GLU A 133 -6.28 -16.47 27.03
N GLY A 134 -5.93 -17.34 26.07
CA GLY A 134 -6.01 -17.06 24.64
C GLY A 134 -4.76 -16.47 23.99
N VAL A 135 -3.64 -16.35 24.70
CA VAL A 135 -2.35 -15.95 24.14
C VAL A 135 -1.36 -17.11 24.22
N ILE A 136 -0.89 -17.57 23.06
CA ILE A 136 0.22 -18.53 23.01
C ILE A 136 1.47 -17.77 23.47
N ALA A 137 2.02 -18.15 24.61
CA ALA A 137 3.25 -17.55 25.11
C ALA A 137 4.41 -17.88 24.16
N PRO A 138 5.07 -16.88 23.56
CA PRO A 138 6.23 -17.15 22.71
C PRO A 138 7.37 -17.74 23.54
N PRO A 139 8.28 -18.52 22.92
CA PRO A 139 9.44 -19.08 23.60
C PRO A 139 10.25 -17.97 24.29
N HIS A 140 10.69 -18.17 25.51
CA HIS A 140 11.42 -17.17 26.29
C HIS A 140 12.85 -16.89 25.78
N GLU A 141 13.44 -17.84 25.07
CA GLU A 141 14.78 -17.71 24.52
C GLU A 141 14.78 -17.98 23.03
N ASP A 142 15.45 -17.10 22.27
CA ASP A 142 15.67 -17.28 20.86
C ASP A 142 16.93 -18.14 20.66
N SER A 143 16.75 -19.34 20.15
CA SER A 143 17.83 -20.21 19.71
C SER A 143 17.86 -20.29 18.19
N PRO A 144 18.96 -20.73 17.56
CA PRO A 144 19.05 -20.86 16.10
C PRO A 144 17.95 -21.75 15.48
N ASP A 145 17.36 -22.62 16.27
CA ASP A 145 16.32 -23.56 15.87
C ASP A 145 14.90 -23.11 16.28
N SER A 146 14.78 -21.97 16.98
CA SER A 146 13.48 -21.39 17.35
C SER A 146 12.69 -20.96 16.11
N PRO A 147 11.34 -21.07 16.14
CA PRO A 147 10.51 -20.57 15.05
C PRO A 147 10.81 -19.10 14.74
N GLY A 148 11.05 -18.78 13.47
CA GLY A 148 11.32 -17.42 13.02
C GLY A 148 12.71 -16.87 13.35
N ALA A 149 13.58 -17.63 14.02
CA ALA A 149 14.96 -17.20 14.35
C ALA A 149 15.72 -16.78 13.07
N MET A 150 16.51 -15.70 13.16
CA MET A 150 17.21 -15.09 12.02
C MET A 150 16.29 -14.72 10.84
N GLY A 151 15.01 -14.41 11.14
CA GLY A 151 14.03 -14.04 10.13
C GLY A 151 13.53 -15.18 9.26
N LYS A 152 13.82 -16.44 9.61
CA LYS A 152 13.36 -17.62 8.86
C LYS A 152 11.84 -17.74 8.87
N PRO A 153 11.22 -18.35 7.82
CA PRO A 153 9.78 -18.56 7.79
C PRO A 153 9.30 -19.55 8.85
N VAL A 154 8.12 -19.32 9.40
CA VAL A 154 7.37 -20.30 10.18
C VAL A 154 6.44 -21.03 9.24
N THR A 155 6.70 -22.32 9.02
CA THR A 155 5.88 -23.15 8.13
C THR A 155 4.95 -24.02 8.98
N LEU A 156 3.65 -23.78 8.83
CA LEU A 156 2.62 -24.59 9.47
C LEU A 156 2.39 -25.90 8.69
N PRO A 157 1.92 -26.99 9.37
CA PRO A 157 1.57 -28.23 8.70
C PRO A 157 0.49 -28.00 7.63
N LYS A 158 0.58 -28.73 6.50
CA LYS A 158 -0.46 -28.68 5.45
C LYS A 158 -1.81 -29.19 5.96
N GLU A 159 -1.77 -30.23 6.78
CA GLU A 159 -2.96 -30.78 7.47
C GLU A 159 -2.92 -30.28 8.91
N MET A 160 -3.81 -29.36 9.23
CA MET A 160 -3.97 -28.78 10.55
C MET A 160 -5.13 -29.48 11.26
N ASP A 161 -4.98 -29.71 12.54
CA ASP A 161 -6.13 -30.10 13.36
C ASP A 161 -7.18 -28.96 13.41
N PRO A 162 -8.43 -29.26 13.80
CA PRO A 162 -9.51 -28.27 13.80
C PRO A 162 -9.24 -27.05 14.70
N GLU A 163 -8.52 -27.21 15.81
CA GLU A 163 -8.21 -26.12 16.75
C GLU A 163 -7.16 -25.19 16.17
N MET A 164 -6.07 -25.74 15.64
CA MET A 164 -5.03 -24.97 14.94
C MET A 164 -5.61 -24.22 13.76
N LYS A 165 -6.41 -24.89 12.92
CA LYS A 165 -7.05 -24.24 11.77
C LYS A 165 -7.93 -23.08 12.22
N LYS A 166 -8.74 -23.27 13.25
CA LYS A 166 -9.58 -22.21 13.81
C LYS A 166 -8.74 -21.04 14.31
N ALA A 167 -7.64 -21.29 15.04
CA ALA A 167 -6.76 -20.24 15.55
C ALA A 167 -6.11 -19.43 14.39
N VAL A 168 -5.68 -20.09 13.31
CA VAL A 168 -5.16 -19.44 12.11
C VAL A 168 -6.23 -18.59 11.44
N ASP A 169 -7.44 -19.13 11.21
CA ASP A 169 -8.56 -18.42 10.57
C ASP A 169 -9.02 -17.21 11.39
N ASP A 170 -9.11 -17.35 12.72
CA ASP A 170 -9.45 -16.28 13.66
C ASP A 170 -8.37 -15.17 13.63
N GLY A 171 -7.09 -15.53 13.60
CA GLY A 171 -5.96 -14.60 13.51
C GLY A 171 -6.02 -13.77 12.23
N TRP A 172 -6.22 -14.42 11.09
CA TRP A 172 -6.40 -13.75 9.81
C TRP A 172 -7.61 -12.82 9.78
N SER A 173 -8.72 -13.26 10.37
CA SER A 173 -9.94 -12.45 10.45
C SER A 173 -9.72 -11.17 11.25
N LYS A 174 -9.05 -11.25 12.39
CA LYS A 174 -8.84 -10.14 13.33
C LYS A 174 -7.75 -9.17 12.85
N ASN A 175 -6.63 -9.68 12.34
CA ASN A 175 -5.41 -8.87 12.15
C ASN A 175 -4.99 -8.70 10.69
N ALA A 176 -5.60 -9.43 9.75
CA ALA A 176 -5.21 -9.45 8.33
C ALA A 176 -3.76 -9.96 8.10
N PHE A 177 -3.25 -10.80 9.00
CA PHE A 177 -2.04 -11.60 8.88
C PHE A 177 -2.17 -12.87 9.74
N ASN A 178 -1.24 -13.82 9.58
CA ASN A 178 -1.22 -15.06 10.33
C ASN A 178 -0.72 -14.85 11.77
N GLN A 179 -1.65 -14.44 12.66
CA GLN A 179 -1.33 -14.24 14.07
C GLN A 179 -0.81 -15.51 14.72
N TYR A 180 -1.34 -16.69 14.37
CA TYR A 180 -0.91 -17.95 14.94
C TYR A 180 0.60 -18.18 14.68
N ALA A 181 1.06 -17.98 13.45
CA ALA A 181 2.48 -18.07 13.13
C ALA A 181 3.31 -17.01 13.89
N ALA A 182 2.79 -15.78 14.02
CA ALA A 182 3.46 -14.72 14.78
C ALA A 182 3.59 -15.05 16.26
N ASP A 183 2.59 -15.71 16.86
CA ASP A 183 2.57 -16.08 18.28
C ASP A 183 3.55 -17.23 18.61
N LEU A 184 3.94 -18.03 17.61
CA LEU A 184 4.99 -19.05 17.76
C LEU A 184 6.42 -18.47 17.83
N ILE A 185 6.60 -17.23 17.43
CA ILE A 185 7.90 -16.57 17.33
C ILE A 185 8.23 -15.83 18.63
N SER A 186 9.47 -15.93 19.09
CA SER A 186 9.96 -15.16 20.23
C SER A 186 9.71 -13.65 20.04
N ILE A 187 9.26 -12.96 21.08
CA ILE A 187 9.15 -11.50 21.09
C ILE A 187 10.50 -10.79 20.96
N ARG A 188 11.59 -11.54 21.09
CA ARG A 188 12.99 -11.07 20.96
C ARG A 188 13.75 -11.87 19.91
N ARG A 189 13.05 -12.33 18.84
CA ARG A 189 13.69 -13.14 17.81
C ARG A 189 14.90 -12.42 17.21
N SER A 190 15.95 -13.18 16.90
CA SER A 190 17.09 -12.69 16.14
C SER A 190 16.71 -12.38 14.69
N LEU A 191 17.34 -11.35 14.12
CA LEU A 191 17.21 -10.98 12.72
C LEU A 191 18.59 -10.89 12.08
N PRO A 192 18.68 -11.06 10.74
CA PRO A 192 19.93 -10.79 10.03
C PRO A 192 20.32 -9.30 10.15
N ASP A 193 21.59 -8.99 9.94
CA ASP A 193 22.07 -7.61 9.77
C ASP A 193 22.20 -7.30 8.27
N PRO A 194 21.18 -6.65 7.65
CA PRO A 194 21.14 -6.41 6.21
C PRO A 194 22.01 -5.26 5.73
N ARG A 195 22.64 -4.53 6.65
CA ARG A 195 23.40 -3.32 6.33
C ARG A 195 24.57 -3.61 5.42
N ASP A 196 24.77 -2.75 4.41
CA ASP A 196 25.95 -2.72 3.57
C ASP A 196 27.24 -2.60 4.41
N PRO A 197 28.37 -3.20 3.99
CA PRO A 197 29.65 -3.02 4.65
C PRO A 197 30.06 -1.56 4.84
N TRP A 198 29.76 -0.68 3.88
CA TRP A 198 30.00 0.75 3.97
C TRP A 198 29.32 1.40 5.18
N CYS A 199 28.12 0.93 5.57
CA CYS A 199 27.39 1.42 6.73
C CYS A 199 28.06 1.06 8.08
N LYS A 200 28.92 0.05 8.09
CA LYS A 200 29.60 -0.49 9.27
C LYS A 200 31.02 0.05 9.45
N GLU A 201 31.50 0.89 8.52
CA GLU A 201 32.85 1.47 8.61
C GLU A 201 32.99 2.37 9.84
N PRO A 202 34.11 2.29 10.56
CA PRO A 202 34.42 3.15 11.70
C PRO A 202 34.37 4.63 11.33
N GLY A 203 33.71 5.46 12.18
CA GLY A 203 33.58 6.90 11.95
C GLY A 203 32.58 7.29 10.87
N ARG A 204 31.74 6.37 10.42
CA ARG A 204 30.68 6.66 9.44
C ARG A 204 29.66 7.66 9.97
N TYR A 205 29.29 7.54 11.23
CA TYR A 205 28.32 8.40 11.90
C TYR A 205 29.00 9.34 12.91
N LEU A 206 28.35 10.45 13.20
CA LEU A 206 28.76 11.36 14.27
C LEU A 206 28.73 10.62 15.62
N THR A 207 29.62 10.99 16.52
CA THR A 207 29.69 10.42 17.87
C THR A 207 28.65 11.04 18.83
N ASP A 208 28.28 12.29 18.59
CA ASP A 208 27.26 13.02 19.38
C ASP A 208 25.96 13.08 18.58
N LEU A 209 25.08 12.11 18.82
CA LEU A 209 23.79 11.99 18.18
C LEU A 209 22.67 12.41 19.12
N PRO A 210 21.63 13.10 18.63
CA PRO A 210 20.48 13.47 19.45
C PRO A 210 19.69 12.21 19.87
N ALA A 211 19.16 12.23 21.09
CA ALA A 211 18.26 11.18 21.54
C ALA A 211 16.88 11.33 20.87
N THR A 212 16.14 10.22 20.77
CA THR A 212 14.79 10.19 20.21
C THR A 212 13.74 9.68 21.19
N SER A 213 12.50 10.15 21.03
CA SER A 213 11.28 9.52 21.54
C SER A 213 10.69 8.67 20.42
N VAL A 214 10.61 7.35 20.61
CA VAL A 214 10.01 6.44 19.65
C VAL A 214 8.50 6.36 19.92
N ILE A 215 7.68 6.70 18.94
CA ILE A 215 6.22 6.78 19.05
C ILE A 215 5.62 5.63 18.25
N ILE A 216 4.88 4.75 18.92
CA ILE A 216 4.21 3.58 18.34
C ILE A 216 2.71 3.70 18.61
N CYS A 217 1.92 3.96 17.56
CA CYS A 217 0.47 4.05 17.67
C CYS A 217 -0.15 2.69 17.35
N PHE A 218 -1.12 2.26 18.16
CA PHE A 218 -1.81 1.00 17.94
C PHE A 218 -3.30 1.09 18.26
N HIS A 219 -4.08 0.20 17.63
CA HIS A 219 -5.47 -0.06 17.92
C HIS A 219 -5.72 -1.55 17.75
N ASN A 220 -6.06 -2.24 18.83
CA ASN A 220 -6.34 -3.68 18.81
C ASN A 220 -5.23 -4.52 18.12
N GLU A 221 -3.96 -4.17 18.34
CA GLU A 221 -2.84 -4.90 17.75
C GLU A 221 -2.63 -6.25 18.45
N ALA A 222 -2.16 -7.25 17.69
CA ALA A 222 -1.83 -8.56 18.23
C ALA A 222 -0.72 -8.49 19.28
N TRP A 223 -0.88 -9.21 20.39
CA TRP A 223 0.01 -9.16 21.55
C TRP A 223 1.48 -9.40 21.20
N SER A 224 1.79 -10.56 20.57
CA SER A 224 3.16 -10.91 20.21
C SER A 224 3.81 -9.91 19.27
N VAL A 225 3.05 -9.36 18.34
CA VAL A 225 3.52 -8.41 17.34
C VAL A 225 3.83 -7.06 17.96
N LEU A 226 2.91 -6.53 18.80
CA LEU A 226 3.13 -5.28 19.53
C LEU A 226 4.35 -5.36 20.44
N LEU A 227 4.48 -6.44 21.22
CA LEU A 227 5.65 -6.64 22.09
C LEU A 227 6.94 -6.77 21.29
N ARG A 228 6.93 -7.51 20.17
CA ARG A 228 8.10 -7.67 19.31
C ARG A 228 8.55 -6.35 18.71
N THR A 229 7.60 -5.48 18.34
CA THR A 229 7.92 -4.12 17.89
C THR A 229 8.66 -3.36 18.98
N VAL A 230 8.13 -3.32 20.20
CA VAL A 230 8.76 -2.58 21.32
C VAL A 230 10.12 -3.16 21.68
N HIS A 231 10.21 -4.50 21.81
CA HIS A 231 11.49 -5.15 22.14
C HIS A 231 12.53 -4.97 21.05
N SER A 232 12.15 -4.98 19.77
CA SER A 232 13.09 -4.70 18.70
C SER A 232 13.75 -3.32 18.80
N VAL A 233 12.99 -2.32 19.28
CA VAL A 233 13.53 -0.99 19.56
C VAL A 233 14.46 -1.01 20.77
N LEU A 234 14.01 -1.59 21.90
CA LEU A 234 14.77 -1.58 23.15
C LEU A 234 16.09 -2.39 23.05
N ASP A 235 16.04 -3.54 22.40
CA ASP A 235 17.16 -4.49 22.35
C ASP A 235 18.19 -4.13 21.26
N ARG A 236 17.80 -3.36 20.21
CA ARG A 236 18.66 -3.09 19.04
C ARG A 236 18.98 -1.62 18.84
N SER A 237 18.72 -0.80 19.84
CA SER A 237 19.12 0.60 19.85
C SER A 237 20.08 0.90 20.99
N PRO A 238 21.10 1.75 20.77
CA PRO A 238 21.94 2.24 21.86
C PRO A 238 21.09 2.90 22.95
N GLU A 239 21.32 2.50 24.19
CA GLU A 239 20.47 2.91 25.32
C GLU A 239 20.36 4.43 25.48
N HIS A 240 21.44 5.16 25.24
CA HIS A 240 21.50 6.62 25.37
C HIS A 240 20.78 7.36 24.24
N LEU A 241 20.49 6.69 23.10
CA LEU A 241 19.80 7.29 21.96
C LEU A 241 18.26 7.14 22.04
N VAL A 242 17.73 6.18 22.81
CA VAL A 242 16.29 6.04 23.03
C VAL A 242 15.93 6.57 24.40
N LYS A 243 15.41 7.79 24.45
CA LYS A 243 14.97 8.41 25.69
C LYS A 243 13.75 7.71 26.27
N GLU A 244 12.80 7.38 25.41
CA GLU A 244 11.53 6.74 25.76
C GLU A 244 10.88 6.09 24.53
N VAL A 245 10.02 5.11 24.79
CA VAL A 245 9.09 4.53 23.83
C VAL A 245 7.68 4.89 24.29
N ILE A 246 6.93 5.59 23.46
CA ILE A 246 5.57 6.05 23.75
C ILE A 246 4.59 5.17 22.95
N LEU A 247 3.91 4.28 23.67
CA LEU A 247 2.83 3.48 23.13
C LEU A 247 1.53 4.28 23.19
N VAL A 248 1.01 4.67 22.02
CA VAL A 248 -0.24 5.43 21.94
C VAL A 248 -1.38 4.48 21.58
N ASP A 249 -2.20 4.20 22.55
CA ASP A 249 -3.41 3.38 22.39
C ASP A 249 -4.56 4.22 21.85
N ASP A 250 -4.90 4.00 20.59
CA ASP A 250 -6.02 4.68 19.94
C ASP A 250 -7.34 3.96 20.24
N PHE A 251 -7.70 3.93 21.51
CA PHE A 251 -8.97 3.40 22.02
C PHE A 251 -9.18 1.91 21.71
N SER A 252 -8.20 1.07 22.06
CA SER A 252 -8.33 -0.39 21.95
C SER A 252 -9.32 -0.95 22.98
N ASP A 253 -10.00 -2.05 22.63
CA ASP A 253 -10.97 -2.74 23.47
C ASP A 253 -10.60 -4.22 23.74
N MET A 254 -9.52 -4.72 23.13
CA MET A 254 -9.02 -6.08 23.38
C MET A 254 -8.40 -6.19 24.78
N PRO A 255 -8.70 -7.27 25.55
CA PRO A 255 -8.24 -7.43 26.93
C PRO A 255 -6.72 -7.28 27.10
N HIS A 256 -5.93 -7.87 26.20
CA HIS A 256 -4.46 -7.84 26.26
C HIS A 256 -3.86 -6.45 26.04
N THR A 257 -4.58 -5.55 25.39
CA THR A 257 -4.13 -4.16 25.18
C THR A 257 -4.43 -3.24 26.36
N GLN A 258 -5.14 -3.73 27.37
CA GLN A 258 -5.56 -3.00 28.56
C GLN A 258 -4.55 -3.19 29.71
N LYS A 259 -5.04 -3.61 30.86
CA LYS A 259 -4.23 -3.78 32.08
C LYS A 259 -3.06 -4.76 31.89
N GLN A 260 -3.22 -5.81 31.10
CA GLN A 260 -2.16 -6.77 30.79
C GLN A 260 -0.94 -6.07 30.19
N LEU A 261 -1.15 -5.11 29.26
CA LEU A 261 -0.08 -4.35 28.65
C LEU A 261 0.62 -3.42 29.66
N GLU A 262 -0.15 -2.81 30.57
CA GLU A 262 0.38 -1.96 31.64
C GLU A 262 1.26 -2.78 32.61
N ASP A 263 0.75 -3.94 33.05
CA ASP A 263 1.45 -4.84 33.98
C ASP A 263 2.74 -5.38 33.36
N TYR A 264 2.69 -5.70 32.06
CA TYR A 264 3.89 -6.17 31.32
C TYR A 264 4.99 -5.11 31.28
N PHE A 265 4.64 -3.86 30.92
CA PHE A 265 5.62 -2.79 30.78
C PHE A 265 5.95 -2.08 32.11
N GLU A 266 5.37 -2.45 33.25
CA GLU A 266 5.76 -1.91 34.55
C GLU A 266 7.26 -2.10 34.85
N ALA A 267 7.85 -3.19 34.35
CA ALA A 267 9.29 -3.46 34.48
C ALA A 267 10.18 -2.66 33.51
N TYR A 268 9.60 -1.90 32.58
CA TYR A 268 10.31 -1.17 31.52
C TYR A 268 10.08 0.34 31.67
N PRO A 269 10.84 1.05 32.52
CA PRO A 269 10.56 2.45 32.89
C PRO A 269 10.64 3.44 31.71
N ARG A 270 11.26 3.07 30.60
CA ARG A 270 11.30 3.87 29.38
C ARG A 270 10.08 3.74 28.51
N VAL A 271 9.23 2.73 28.73
CA VAL A 271 8.00 2.52 27.97
C VAL A 271 6.87 3.26 28.67
N LYS A 272 6.23 4.17 27.98
CA LYS A 272 5.09 4.95 28.46
C LYS A 272 3.87 4.58 27.64
N ILE A 273 2.73 4.34 28.29
CA ILE A 273 1.46 4.06 27.62
C ILE A 273 0.57 5.30 27.76
N VAL A 274 0.16 5.84 26.63
CA VAL A 274 -0.77 6.98 26.51
C VAL A 274 -2.03 6.51 25.83
N ARG A 275 -3.20 6.77 26.43
CA ARG A 275 -4.48 6.30 25.91
C ARG A 275 -5.33 7.44 25.38
N ALA A 276 -5.80 7.32 24.15
CA ALA A 276 -6.79 8.22 23.59
C ALA A 276 -8.15 8.02 24.28
N PRO A 277 -8.91 9.09 24.56
CA PRO A 277 -10.21 8.99 25.22
C PRO A 277 -11.32 8.41 24.32
N LYS A 278 -11.10 8.41 23.02
CA LYS A 278 -11.97 7.88 21.98
C LYS A 278 -11.13 7.45 20.78
N ARG A 279 -11.74 6.77 19.81
CA ARG A 279 -11.09 6.43 18.54
C ARG A 279 -10.76 7.71 17.77
N GLU A 280 -9.49 8.08 17.71
CA GLU A 280 -8.99 9.30 17.05
C GLU A 280 -8.48 9.05 15.64
N GLY A 281 -7.99 7.86 15.35
CA GLY A 281 -7.29 7.50 14.12
C GLY A 281 -5.79 7.77 14.20
N LEU A 282 -5.05 7.21 13.22
CA LEU A 282 -3.58 7.21 13.22
C LEU A 282 -2.99 8.62 13.33
N ILE A 283 -3.54 9.57 12.58
CA ILE A 283 -2.98 10.93 12.47
C ILE A 283 -3.04 11.65 13.80
N ARG A 284 -4.21 11.69 14.45
CA ARG A 284 -4.36 12.33 15.76
C ARG A 284 -3.68 11.54 16.89
N ALA A 285 -3.61 10.20 16.78
CA ALA A 285 -2.83 9.38 17.69
C ALA A 285 -1.33 9.71 17.63
N ARG A 286 -0.76 9.92 16.43
CA ARG A 286 0.62 10.38 16.26
C ARG A 286 0.84 11.77 16.84
N LEU A 287 -0.10 12.70 16.63
CA LEU A 287 -0.05 14.03 17.26
C LEU A 287 -0.10 13.94 18.79
N LEU A 288 -0.91 13.03 19.34
CA LEU A 288 -0.96 12.78 20.77
C LEU A 288 0.38 12.28 21.29
N GLY A 289 1.00 11.30 20.62
CA GLY A 289 2.34 10.81 20.95
C GLY A 289 3.40 11.92 20.96
N ALA A 290 3.39 12.79 19.93
CA ALA A 290 4.31 13.93 19.84
C ALA A 290 4.22 14.90 21.02
N ARG A 291 3.02 15.13 21.57
CA ARG A 291 2.82 16.00 22.74
C ARG A 291 3.48 15.44 24.01
N TYR A 292 3.53 14.11 24.14
CA TYR A 292 4.17 13.45 25.28
C TYR A 292 5.67 13.20 25.09
N ALA A 293 6.18 13.36 23.88
CA ALA A 293 7.59 13.17 23.57
C ALA A 293 8.47 14.25 24.18
N THR A 294 9.54 13.83 24.84
CA THR A 294 10.48 14.74 25.55
C THR A 294 11.86 14.81 24.91
N ALA A 295 12.14 13.95 23.92
CA ALA A 295 13.40 13.99 23.19
C ALA A 295 13.37 15.02 22.05
N PRO A 296 14.54 15.50 21.58
CA PRO A 296 14.63 16.44 20.47
C PRO A 296 14.25 15.84 19.12
N VAL A 297 14.25 14.50 18.98
CA VAL A 297 13.85 13.82 17.77
C VAL A 297 12.63 12.95 18.03
N LEU A 298 11.67 12.95 17.10
CA LEU A 298 10.52 12.05 17.06
C LEU A 298 10.80 10.96 16.05
N THR A 299 10.70 9.69 16.46
CA THR A 299 10.76 8.54 15.55
C THR A 299 9.43 7.80 15.61
N TYR A 300 8.75 7.72 14.47
CA TYR A 300 7.47 7.03 14.34
C TYR A 300 7.67 5.64 13.76
N LEU A 301 7.03 4.66 14.37
CA LEU A 301 6.94 3.29 13.88
C LEU A 301 5.49 2.81 13.97
N ASP A 302 5.08 1.98 13.03
CA ASP A 302 3.83 1.24 13.15
C ASP A 302 3.96 0.12 14.20
N SER A 303 2.83 -0.37 14.72
CA SER A 303 2.79 -1.33 15.84
C SER A 303 3.14 -2.77 15.45
N HIS A 304 3.51 -3.01 14.18
CA HIS A 304 3.83 -4.30 13.58
C HIS A 304 5.14 -4.25 12.79
N CYS A 305 6.17 -3.66 13.43
CA CYS A 305 7.50 -3.48 12.89
C CYS A 305 8.54 -4.28 13.68
N GLU A 306 9.67 -4.55 13.06
CA GLU A 306 10.85 -5.13 13.72
C GLU A 306 12.12 -4.40 13.26
N CYS A 307 12.76 -3.66 14.17
CA CYS A 307 14.03 -2.98 13.91
C CYS A 307 15.17 -3.99 13.79
N THR A 308 16.15 -3.75 12.92
CA THR A 308 17.38 -4.52 12.82
C THR A 308 18.51 -3.87 13.63
N THR A 309 19.65 -4.55 13.74
CA THR A 309 20.82 -3.99 14.42
C THR A 309 21.32 -2.75 13.68
N GLY A 310 21.58 -1.66 14.42
CA GLY A 310 22.12 -0.40 13.89
C GLY A 310 21.15 0.35 12.99
N TRP A 311 19.84 0.20 13.19
CA TRP A 311 18.80 0.90 12.42
C TRP A 311 18.69 2.39 12.75
N LEU A 312 18.99 2.77 14.01
CA LEU A 312 18.66 4.09 14.54
C LEU A 312 19.75 5.13 14.26
N GLU A 313 21.02 4.75 14.44
CA GLU A 313 22.16 5.66 14.35
C GLU A 313 22.24 6.36 12.97
N PRO A 314 22.01 5.67 11.84
CA PRO A 314 22.02 6.32 10.52
C PRO A 314 20.93 7.39 10.36
N LEU A 315 19.78 7.19 10.98
CA LEU A 315 18.66 8.16 10.95
C LEU A 315 19.04 9.41 11.76
N LEU A 316 19.51 9.22 12.97
CA LEU A 316 19.85 10.33 13.87
C LEU A 316 21.07 11.12 13.36
N ASP A 317 22.02 10.48 12.67
CA ASP A 317 23.18 11.14 12.04
C ASP A 317 22.73 12.17 11.00
N ARG A 318 21.73 11.84 10.18
CA ARG A 318 21.20 12.78 9.16
C ARG A 318 20.55 13.98 9.79
N ILE A 319 19.73 13.77 10.83
CA ILE A 319 19.07 14.85 11.59
C ILE A 319 20.10 15.70 12.33
N ALA A 320 21.13 15.10 12.94
CA ALA A 320 22.21 15.82 13.60
C ALA A 320 22.99 16.73 12.63
N ARG A 321 23.20 16.29 11.37
CA ARG A 321 23.85 17.10 10.33
C ARG A 321 22.96 18.22 9.79
N ASN A 322 21.65 17.97 9.71
CA ASN A 322 20.68 18.95 9.27
C ASN A 322 19.31 18.65 9.89
N SER A 323 18.91 19.44 10.89
CA SER A 323 17.65 19.27 11.62
C SER A 323 16.39 19.49 10.76
N THR A 324 16.52 19.99 9.53
CA THR A 324 15.38 20.10 8.59
C THR A 324 15.24 18.88 7.65
N THR A 325 16.00 17.81 7.93
CA THR A 325 15.92 16.56 7.18
C THR A 325 14.95 15.60 7.86
N VAL A 326 13.94 15.14 7.12
CA VAL A 326 13.07 14.02 7.50
C VAL A 326 13.68 12.75 6.91
N VAL A 327 13.80 11.71 7.72
CA VAL A 327 14.50 10.47 7.33
C VAL A 327 13.63 9.25 7.51
N CYS A 328 13.69 8.34 6.55
CA CYS A 328 12.98 7.07 6.58
C CYS A 328 13.97 5.91 6.51
N PRO A 329 13.79 4.84 7.28
CA PRO A 329 14.52 3.60 7.06
C PRO A 329 14.10 2.95 5.74
N VAL A 330 14.89 2.02 5.24
CA VAL A 330 14.41 1.02 4.29
C VAL A 330 13.35 0.17 4.98
N ILE A 331 12.19 0.08 4.36
CA ILE A 331 11.09 -0.74 4.88
C ILE A 331 11.24 -2.14 4.28
N ASP A 332 11.77 -3.06 5.07
CA ASP A 332 11.87 -4.46 4.72
C ASP A 332 10.51 -5.15 4.90
N VAL A 333 10.31 -6.27 4.23
CA VAL A 333 9.01 -6.97 4.23
C VAL A 333 9.04 -8.12 5.23
N ILE A 334 8.09 -8.14 6.14
CA ILE A 334 7.76 -9.33 6.92
C ILE A 334 6.54 -9.96 6.26
N ASP A 335 6.68 -11.20 5.80
CA ASP A 335 5.61 -11.93 5.10
C ASP A 335 4.39 -12.12 6.01
N ASP A 336 3.20 -11.78 5.52
CA ASP A 336 1.96 -11.76 6.30
C ASP A 336 1.47 -13.16 6.69
N ASN A 337 2.01 -14.23 6.11
CA ASN A 337 1.64 -15.61 6.36
C ASN A 337 2.69 -16.40 7.15
N THR A 338 3.95 -16.32 6.75
CA THR A 338 5.06 -17.10 7.33
C THR A 338 5.88 -16.32 8.34
N MET A 339 5.68 -15.01 8.46
CA MET A 339 6.50 -14.10 9.24
C MET A 339 7.99 -14.09 8.82
N GLU A 340 8.31 -14.56 7.59
CA GLU A 340 9.66 -14.49 7.03
C GLU A 340 10.10 -13.05 6.83
N TYR A 341 11.35 -12.75 7.20
CA TYR A 341 11.94 -11.42 7.05
C TYR A 341 12.71 -11.32 5.74
N HIS A 342 12.23 -10.50 4.81
CA HIS A 342 12.84 -10.23 3.52
C HIS A 342 13.44 -8.83 3.50
N TYR A 343 14.73 -8.72 3.28
CA TYR A 343 15.40 -7.42 3.15
C TYR A 343 15.91 -7.20 1.73
N ARG A 344 16.15 -5.94 1.42
CA ARG A 344 16.77 -5.51 0.17
C ARG A 344 18.18 -4.97 0.47
N ASP A 345 19.12 -5.24 -0.42
CA ASP A 345 20.42 -4.60 -0.38
C ASP A 345 20.33 -3.10 -0.74
N SER A 346 21.42 -2.37 -0.52
CA SER A 346 21.48 -0.92 -0.81
C SER A 346 21.25 -0.58 -2.30
N GLY A 347 21.54 -1.50 -3.22
CA GLY A 347 21.27 -1.33 -4.66
C GLY A 347 19.80 -1.50 -5.05
N GLY A 348 19.01 -2.18 -4.22
CA GLY A 348 17.60 -2.44 -4.43
C GLY A 348 16.64 -1.47 -3.75
N VAL A 349 17.13 -0.37 -3.19
CA VAL A 349 16.30 0.64 -2.52
C VAL A 349 15.40 1.37 -3.52
N ASN A 350 14.15 1.58 -3.14
CA ASN A 350 13.18 2.36 -3.89
C ASN A 350 12.92 3.72 -3.22
N VAL A 351 12.44 4.68 -3.98
CA VAL A 351 11.95 5.98 -3.49
C VAL A 351 10.43 6.05 -3.57
N GLY A 352 9.83 6.87 -2.72
CA GLY A 352 8.40 7.12 -2.74
C GLY A 352 8.01 8.14 -3.81
N GLY A 353 6.86 7.89 -4.44
CA GLY A 353 6.17 8.80 -5.32
C GLY A 353 4.67 8.81 -5.03
N PHE A 354 3.89 9.34 -5.95
CA PHE A 354 2.44 9.32 -5.88
C PHE A 354 1.84 9.42 -7.28
N ASP A 355 0.60 9.01 -7.44
CA ASP A 355 -0.20 9.21 -8.65
C ASP A 355 -1.20 10.37 -8.49
N TRP A 356 -1.90 10.73 -9.57
CA TRP A 356 -2.91 11.79 -9.53
C TRP A 356 -4.23 11.38 -8.87
N ASN A 357 -4.34 10.14 -8.34
CA ASN A 357 -5.36 9.75 -7.37
C ASN A 357 -4.94 10.07 -5.94
N LEU A 358 -3.75 10.68 -5.77
CA LEU A 358 -3.11 10.96 -4.48
C LEU A 358 -2.86 9.69 -3.67
N GLN A 359 -2.50 8.61 -4.38
CA GLN A 359 -2.06 7.36 -3.79
C GLN A 359 -0.54 7.26 -3.84
N PHE A 360 0.05 6.84 -2.73
CA PHE A 360 1.49 6.58 -2.65
C PHE A 360 1.86 5.36 -3.51
N ASN A 361 3.00 5.43 -4.18
CA ASN A 361 3.60 4.33 -4.92
C ASN A 361 5.12 4.32 -4.80
N TRP A 362 5.73 3.15 -5.03
CA TRP A 362 7.17 2.98 -5.03
C TRP A 362 7.74 3.10 -6.43
N HIS A 363 8.89 3.77 -6.55
CA HIS A 363 9.64 3.93 -7.78
C HIS A 363 11.10 3.52 -7.59
N ALA A 364 11.75 3.07 -8.67
CA ALA A 364 13.19 2.94 -8.68
C ALA A 364 13.86 4.29 -8.45
N VAL A 365 15.02 4.30 -7.82
CA VAL A 365 15.82 5.53 -7.66
C VAL A 365 16.11 6.13 -9.03
N PRO A 366 15.76 7.40 -9.30
CA PRO A 366 15.99 8.03 -10.59
C PRO A 366 17.48 8.17 -10.91
N ASP A 367 17.83 8.15 -12.20
CA ASP A 367 19.23 8.25 -12.63
C ASP A 367 19.91 9.56 -12.19
N ARG A 368 19.18 10.67 -12.11
CA ARG A 368 19.70 11.93 -11.57
C ARG A 368 20.14 11.79 -10.11
N GLU A 369 19.41 10.99 -9.33
CA GLU A 369 19.70 10.73 -7.93
C GLU A 369 20.86 9.74 -7.80
N LYS A 370 20.87 8.65 -8.58
CA LYS A 370 22.01 7.72 -8.63
C LYS A 370 23.32 8.42 -8.94
N LYS A 371 23.31 9.41 -9.87
CA LYS A 371 24.51 10.18 -10.23
C LYS A 371 25.04 11.09 -9.11
N ARG A 372 24.24 11.40 -8.11
CA ARG A 372 24.68 12.16 -6.92
C ARG A 372 25.55 11.35 -5.98
N HIS A 373 25.46 10.02 -6.04
CA HIS A 373 26.07 9.10 -5.09
C HIS A 373 27.32 8.44 -5.65
N LYS A 374 28.27 8.20 -4.76
CA LYS A 374 29.47 7.38 -5.01
C LYS A 374 29.28 5.94 -4.53
N ASN A 375 28.38 5.74 -3.58
CA ASN A 375 28.03 4.44 -3.02
C ASN A 375 26.49 4.32 -2.94
N THR A 376 25.96 3.14 -3.23
CA THR A 376 24.50 2.86 -3.18
C THR A 376 23.92 2.95 -1.77
N ALA A 377 24.75 2.86 -0.73
CA ALA A 377 24.34 2.99 0.66
C ALA A 377 24.26 4.44 1.16
N GLU A 378 24.59 5.44 0.33
CA GLU A 378 24.41 6.84 0.68
C GLU A 378 22.91 7.21 0.74
N PRO A 379 22.51 8.20 1.60
CA PRO A 379 21.12 8.65 1.73
C PRO A 379 20.53 9.12 0.42
N VAL A 380 19.33 8.67 0.08
CA VAL A 380 18.63 8.89 -1.19
C VAL A 380 17.49 9.89 -0.99
N TRP A 381 17.43 10.94 -1.79
CA TRP A 381 16.28 11.85 -1.80
C TRP A 381 15.02 11.15 -2.33
N SER A 382 13.94 11.27 -1.58
CA SER A 382 12.66 10.68 -1.95
C SER A 382 11.61 11.77 -2.12
N PRO A 383 10.87 11.81 -3.23
CA PRO A 383 9.77 12.76 -3.41
C PRO A 383 8.73 12.69 -2.29
N THR A 384 8.35 11.47 -1.88
CA THR A 384 7.40 11.24 -0.78
C THR A 384 7.88 10.10 0.12
N MET A 385 7.26 9.96 1.28
CA MET A 385 7.45 8.82 2.19
C MET A 385 6.21 7.94 2.26
N ALA A 386 6.40 6.66 2.60
CA ALA A 386 5.30 5.73 2.86
C ALA A 386 4.48 6.14 4.11
N GLY A 387 5.10 6.84 5.06
CA GLY A 387 4.43 7.49 6.18
C GLY A 387 4.34 6.66 7.46
N GLY A 388 4.59 5.34 7.42
CA GLY A 388 4.57 4.47 8.61
C GLY A 388 5.78 4.67 9.50
N LEU A 389 6.96 4.74 8.91
CA LEU A 389 8.26 4.70 9.58
C LEU A 389 9.11 5.90 9.15
N PHE A 390 9.41 6.79 10.06
CA PHE A 390 10.29 7.94 9.82
C PHE A 390 10.78 8.58 11.12
N ALA A 391 11.83 9.39 11.04
CA ALA A 391 12.26 10.25 12.13
C ALA A 391 12.36 11.71 11.66
N ILE A 392 12.08 12.63 12.56
CA ILE A 392 12.06 14.07 12.34
C ILE A 392 12.48 14.82 13.58
N ASP A 393 13.21 15.91 13.44
CA ASP A 393 13.47 16.85 14.53
C ASP A 393 12.14 17.44 15.04
N LYS A 394 11.96 17.47 16.36
CA LYS A 394 10.70 17.88 16.98
C LYS A 394 10.37 19.33 16.68
N ASP A 395 11.35 20.24 16.80
CA ASP A 395 11.14 21.67 16.55
C ASP A 395 10.83 21.91 15.05
N PHE A 396 11.44 21.13 14.16
CA PHE A 396 11.12 21.18 12.75
C PHE A 396 9.70 20.69 12.44
N PHE A 397 9.27 19.58 13.08
CA PHE A 397 7.89 19.08 12.96
C PHE A 397 6.86 20.10 13.44
N GLU A 398 7.12 20.75 14.58
CA GLU A 398 6.28 21.80 15.15
C GLU A 398 6.28 23.06 14.25
N ARG A 399 7.44 23.48 13.75
CA ARG A 399 7.58 24.60 12.80
C ARG A 399 6.78 24.37 11.53
N LEU A 400 6.77 23.15 10.99
CA LEU A 400 5.94 22.77 9.86
C LEU A 400 4.44 22.76 10.17
N GLY A 401 4.03 23.02 11.43
CA GLY A 401 2.65 22.99 11.89
C GLY A 401 2.11 21.57 12.05
N THR A 402 2.98 20.60 12.35
CA THR A 402 2.65 19.19 12.58
C THR A 402 1.82 18.58 11.44
N TYR A 403 1.03 17.55 11.66
CA TYR A 403 0.02 17.10 10.70
C TYR A 403 -1.20 18.03 10.68
N ASP A 404 -1.94 18.03 9.58
CA ASP A 404 -3.28 18.63 9.53
C ASP A 404 -4.25 17.84 10.44
N SER A 405 -4.63 18.43 11.56
CA SER A 405 -5.56 17.83 12.53
C SER A 405 -6.98 17.63 11.98
N GLY A 406 -7.32 18.29 10.88
CA GLY A 406 -8.59 18.12 10.16
C GLY A 406 -8.64 16.85 9.30
N PHE A 407 -7.53 16.14 9.12
CA PHE A 407 -7.53 14.81 8.53
C PHE A 407 -8.22 13.82 9.47
N ASP A 408 -8.93 12.86 8.87
CA ASP A 408 -9.64 11.85 9.65
C ASP A 408 -9.00 10.47 9.48
N ILE A 409 -9.02 9.67 10.49
CA ILE A 409 -8.59 8.27 10.64
C ILE A 409 -7.22 7.97 10.02
N TRP A 410 -7.11 7.91 8.68
CA TRP A 410 -5.93 7.47 7.93
C TRP A 410 -5.95 7.97 6.48
N GLY A 411 -4.74 8.20 5.91
CA GLY A 411 -4.53 8.48 4.49
C GLY A 411 -4.34 9.97 4.17
N GLY A 412 -3.40 10.25 3.28
CA GLY A 412 -3.02 11.59 2.82
C GLY A 412 -1.99 12.30 3.71
N GLU A 413 -1.80 11.90 4.96
CA GLU A 413 -0.86 12.53 5.89
C GLU A 413 0.61 12.35 5.48
N ASN A 414 0.92 11.24 4.85
CA ASN A 414 2.25 10.96 4.33
C ASN A 414 2.61 11.89 3.16
N LEU A 415 1.69 12.13 2.25
CA LEU A 415 1.87 13.08 1.15
C LEU A 415 1.89 14.53 1.67
N GLU A 416 1.01 14.86 2.62
CA GLU A 416 0.99 16.18 3.27
C GLU A 416 2.33 16.52 3.90
N LEU A 417 2.88 15.62 4.73
CA LEU A 417 4.17 15.86 5.37
C LEU A 417 5.32 15.87 4.36
N SER A 418 5.26 15.06 3.31
CA SER A 418 6.28 15.04 2.26
C SER A 418 6.31 16.35 1.47
N PHE A 419 5.16 16.82 0.98
CA PHE A 419 5.07 18.08 0.24
C PHE A 419 5.49 19.26 1.12
N LYS A 420 5.00 19.31 2.35
CA LYS A 420 5.33 20.34 3.32
C LYS A 420 6.82 20.37 3.65
N THR A 421 7.45 19.23 3.86
CA THR A 421 8.89 19.12 4.08
C THR A 421 9.67 19.77 2.94
N TRP A 422 9.43 19.35 1.70
CA TRP A 422 10.16 19.86 0.53
C TRP A 422 9.85 21.31 0.23
N MET A 423 8.58 21.66 0.17
CA MET A 423 8.14 23.00 -0.25
C MET A 423 8.50 24.07 0.77
N CYS A 424 8.61 23.72 2.06
CA CYS A 424 8.90 24.67 3.12
C CYS A 424 10.37 24.62 3.61
N GLY A 425 11.28 24.10 2.77
CA GLY A 425 12.74 24.25 2.95
C GLY A 425 13.45 23.12 3.70
N GLY A 426 12.81 21.97 3.84
CA GLY A 426 13.45 20.74 4.34
C GLY A 426 13.91 19.80 3.22
N THR A 427 14.35 18.61 3.63
CA THR A 427 14.71 17.49 2.76
C THR A 427 14.06 16.21 3.29
N LEU A 428 13.77 15.27 2.39
CA LEU A 428 13.24 13.95 2.75
C LEU A 428 14.15 12.87 2.15
N GLU A 429 14.67 12.01 3.02
CA GLU A 429 15.65 10.99 2.64
C GLU A 429 15.23 9.59 3.06
N ILE A 430 15.48 8.61 2.19
CA ILE A 430 15.53 7.19 2.56
C ILE A 430 16.98 6.84 2.89
N ILE A 431 17.18 6.15 4.00
CA ILE A 431 18.51 5.85 4.54
C ILE A 431 18.84 4.37 4.35
N PRO A 432 19.64 4.00 3.30
CA PRO A 432 19.92 2.60 2.99
C PRO A 432 20.67 1.83 4.08
N CYS A 433 21.29 2.55 5.02
CA CYS A 433 21.94 1.96 6.19
C CYS A 433 21.01 1.63 7.35
N SER A 434 19.73 2.03 7.27
CA SER A 434 18.72 1.79 8.31
C SER A 434 17.65 0.84 7.77
N HIS A 435 17.42 -0.26 8.45
CA HIS A 435 16.46 -1.29 8.04
C HIS A 435 15.46 -1.59 9.15
N VAL A 436 14.18 -1.56 8.82
CA VAL A 436 13.08 -1.92 9.72
C VAL A 436 12.08 -2.77 8.95
N GLY A 437 11.82 -3.98 9.43
CA GLY A 437 10.81 -4.87 8.87
C GLY A 437 9.40 -4.42 9.24
N HIS A 438 8.46 -4.59 8.33
CA HIS A 438 7.06 -4.23 8.50
C HIS A 438 6.15 -5.33 7.94
N ILE A 439 5.09 -5.69 8.67
CA ILE A 439 4.06 -6.63 8.18
C ILE A 439 3.10 -5.87 7.28
N PHE A 440 3.15 -6.11 5.96
CA PHE A 440 2.22 -5.49 5.01
C PHE A 440 0.90 -6.26 4.96
N ARG A 441 -0.19 -5.57 5.35
CA ARG A 441 -1.54 -6.14 5.37
C ARG A 441 -2.23 -5.92 4.01
N LYS A 442 -2.76 -6.97 3.41
CA LYS A 442 -3.50 -6.89 2.13
C LYS A 442 -4.86 -6.21 2.26
N ARG A 443 -5.39 -6.11 3.48
CA ARG A 443 -6.64 -5.40 3.80
C ARG A 443 -6.51 -4.71 5.16
N SER A 444 -7.27 -3.65 5.38
CA SER A 444 -7.39 -3.07 6.71
C SER A 444 -8.21 -4.01 7.62
N PRO A 445 -7.71 -4.38 8.81
CA PRO A 445 -8.50 -5.13 9.78
C PRO A 445 -9.52 -4.24 10.50
N TYR A 446 -9.40 -2.93 10.40
CA TYR A 446 -10.20 -1.97 11.14
C TYR A 446 -11.47 -1.59 10.36
N LYS A 447 -12.59 -1.46 11.09
CA LYS A 447 -13.82 -0.90 10.53
C LYS A 447 -13.69 0.62 10.51
N TRP A 448 -13.98 1.22 9.37
CA TRP A 448 -14.07 2.67 9.19
C TRP A 448 -15.44 3.17 9.67
N ARG A 449 -15.55 4.46 9.96
CA ARG A 449 -16.86 5.08 10.22
C ARG A 449 -17.73 4.91 8.98
N THR A 450 -18.96 4.46 9.16
CA THR A 450 -19.94 4.37 8.08
C THR A 450 -20.37 5.77 7.64
N GLY A 451 -20.62 5.95 6.33
CA GLY A 451 -21.19 7.19 5.78
C GLY A 451 -20.21 8.30 5.42
N VAL A 452 -18.87 8.13 5.66
CA VAL A 452 -17.85 9.11 5.27
C VAL A 452 -16.77 8.46 4.44
N ASN A 453 -16.51 8.97 3.24
CA ASN A 453 -15.35 8.58 2.47
C ASN A 453 -14.09 9.32 3.00
N VAL A 454 -13.48 8.75 4.03
CA VAL A 454 -12.34 9.32 4.76
C VAL A 454 -11.16 9.64 3.83
N ILE A 455 -10.82 8.73 2.92
CA ILE A 455 -9.69 8.92 1.98
C ILE A 455 -9.98 10.11 1.06
N LYS A 456 -11.18 10.19 0.49
CA LYS A 456 -11.59 11.32 -0.36
C LYS A 456 -11.51 12.64 0.41
N ARG A 457 -12.05 12.69 1.64
CA ARG A 457 -12.00 13.87 2.50
C ARG A 457 -10.57 14.36 2.72
N ASN A 458 -9.67 13.46 3.14
CA ASN A 458 -8.27 13.79 3.40
C ASN A 458 -7.55 14.22 2.11
N SER A 459 -7.76 13.53 1.01
CA SER A 459 -7.15 13.86 -0.29
C SER A 459 -7.62 15.22 -0.84
N VAL A 460 -8.90 15.58 -0.61
CA VAL A 460 -9.39 16.92 -0.98
C VAL A 460 -8.71 18.00 -0.13
N ARG A 461 -8.58 17.79 1.20
CA ARG A 461 -7.83 18.72 2.06
C ARG A 461 -6.39 18.90 1.60
N LEU A 462 -5.71 17.79 1.30
CA LEU A 462 -4.35 17.78 0.75
C LEU A 462 -4.27 18.61 -0.54
N ALA A 463 -5.18 18.34 -1.48
CA ALA A 463 -5.23 19.03 -2.77
C ALA A 463 -5.48 20.53 -2.62
N GLU A 464 -6.43 20.93 -1.77
CA GLU A 464 -6.80 22.34 -1.52
C GLU A 464 -5.64 23.16 -0.92
N VAL A 465 -4.79 22.53 -0.12
CA VAL A 465 -3.71 23.24 0.59
C VAL A 465 -2.41 23.21 -0.21
N TRP A 466 -2.07 22.10 -0.88
CA TRP A 466 -0.70 21.87 -1.35
C TRP A 466 -0.53 21.79 -2.87
N LEU A 467 -1.56 21.43 -3.66
CA LEU A 467 -1.39 21.12 -5.08
C LEU A 467 -1.55 22.31 -6.03
N ASP A 468 -1.93 23.47 -5.55
CA ASP A 468 -2.18 24.68 -6.37
C ASP A 468 -3.11 24.34 -7.58
N GLU A 469 -2.81 24.80 -8.78
CA GLU A 469 -3.57 24.53 -10.00
C GLU A 469 -3.57 23.04 -10.42
N TYR A 470 -2.67 22.22 -9.88
CA TYR A 470 -2.59 20.79 -10.17
C TYR A 470 -3.66 19.97 -9.44
N ALA A 471 -4.33 20.53 -8.43
CA ALA A 471 -5.47 19.91 -7.76
C ALA A 471 -6.57 19.48 -8.75
N LYS A 472 -6.68 20.15 -9.90
CA LYS A 472 -7.63 19.80 -10.98
C LYS A 472 -7.51 18.35 -11.44
N TYR A 473 -6.30 17.76 -11.44
CA TYR A 473 -6.09 16.38 -11.88
C TYR A 473 -6.71 15.37 -10.90
N TYR A 474 -6.65 15.67 -9.62
CA TYR A 474 -7.37 14.89 -8.61
C TYR A 474 -8.89 15.12 -8.70
N TYR A 475 -9.33 16.38 -8.80
CA TYR A 475 -10.76 16.68 -8.85
C TYR A 475 -11.47 16.05 -10.05
N GLN A 476 -10.84 16.01 -11.20
CA GLN A 476 -11.36 15.31 -12.38
C GLN A 476 -11.63 13.83 -12.10
N ARG A 477 -10.76 13.16 -11.34
CA ARG A 477 -10.90 11.74 -10.99
C ARG A 477 -12.04 11.44 -10.02
N ILE A 478 -12.37 12.39 -9.19
CA ILE A 478 -13.50 12.28 -8.26
C ILE A 478 -14.78 12.94 -8.80
N GLY A 479 -14.87 13.18 -10.12
CA GLY A 479 -16.03 13.79 -10.76
C GLY A 479 -16.30 15.24 -10.33
N ASN A 480 -15.27 15.97 -9.86
CA ASN A 480 -15.32 17.31 -9.26
C ASN A 480 -16.23 17.42 -8.02
N ASP A 481 -16.69 16.32 -7.49
CA ASP A 481 -17.41 16.28 -6.21
C ASP A 481 -16.40 16.22 -5.05
N LYS A 482 -16.18 17.35 -4.39
CA LYS A 482 -15.26 17.48 -3.26
C LYS A 482 -15.84 16.93 -1.96
N GLY A 483 -17.15 16.83 -1.84
CA GLY A 483 -17.84 16.50 -0.60
C GLY A 483 -17.55 17.50 0.53
N ASP A 484 -17.89 17.13 1.76
CA ASP A 484 -17.52 17.92 2.95
C ASP A 484 -16.10 17.56 3.41
N TYR A 485 -15.17 18.49 3.22
CA TYR A 485 -13.76 18.34 3.66
C TYR A 485 -13.40 19.29 4.82
N GLY A 486 -14.36 20.08 5.32
CA GLY A 486 -14.16 21.03 6.40
C GLY A 486 -13.28 22.24 6.04
N ASP A 487 -13.02 23.09 7.00
CA ASP A 487 -12.21 24.30 6.80
C ASP A 487 -10.71 23.97 6.67
N VAL A 488 -10.04 24.61 5.69
CA VAL A 488 -8.59 24.52 5.44
C VAL A 488 -7.90 25.87 5.50
N THR A 489 -8.60 26.92 5.94
CA THR A 489 -8.11 28.30 5.95
C THR A 489 -6.84 28.44 6.78
N GLU A 490 -6.82 27.86 7.98
CA GLU A 490 -5.65 27.86 8.86
C GLU A 490 -4.45 27.17 8.21
N ARG A 491 -4.66 26.05 7.50
CA ARG A 491 -3.58 25.31 6.82
C ARG A 491 -3.03 26.09 5.62
N LYS A 492 -3.88 26.79 4.87
CA LYS A 492 -3.45 27.71 3.79
C LYS A 492 -2.66 28.89 4.36
N GLN A 493 -3.11 29.47 5.48
CA GLN A 493 -2.38 30.55 6.13
C GLN A 493 -1.03 30.08 6.69
N LEU A 494 -0.95 28.90 7.28
CA LEU A 494 0.31 28.28 7.72
C LEU A 494 1.30 28.15 6.57
N ARG A 495 0.86 27.63 5.41
CA ARG A 495 1.68 27.50 4.21
C ARG A 495 2.24 28.86 3.75
N GLN A 496 1.41 29.91 3.77
CA GLN A 496 1.83 31.28 3.44
C GLN A 496 2.84 31.83 4.43
N ASN A 497 2.58 31.68 5.74
CA ASN A 497 3.44 32.18 6.81
C ASN A 497 4.82 31.50 6.79
N LEU A 498 4.90 30.24 6.41
CA LEU A 498 6.15 29.49 6.23
C LEU A 498 6.92 29.88 4.96
N GLY A 499 6.32 30.68 4.07
CA GLY A 499 6.93 31.05 2.80
C GLY A 499 7.21 29.86 1.89
N CYS A 500 6.35 28.85 1.92
CA CYS A 500 6.57 27.62 1.17
C CYS A 500 6.52 27.86 -0.34
N LYS A 501 7.34 27.13 -1.08
CA LYS A 501 7.40 27.18 -2.53
C LYS A 501 6.11 26.66 -3.17
N PRO A 502 5.78 27.07 -4.43
CA PRO A 502 4.62 26.55 -5.14
C PRO A 502 4.81 25.07 -5.52
N PHE A 503 3.70 24.37 -5.73
CA PHE A 503 3.73 22.95 -6.09
C PHE A 503 4.42 22.69 -7.44
N ARG A 504 4.36 23.64 -8.37
CA ARG A 504 5.15 23.59 -9.60
C ARG A 504 6.64 23.41 -9.33
N TRP A 505 7.19 24.17 -8.35
CA TRP A 505 8.59 24.03 -7.96
C TRP A 505 8.90 22.61 -7.47
N TYR A 506 7.97 22.00 -6.69
CA TYR A 506 8.12 20.62 -6.23
C TYR A 506 8.18 19.65 -7.42
N LEU A 507 7.28 19.77 -8.38
CA LEU A 507 7.27 18.95 -9.59
C LEU A 507 8.57 19.10 -10.38
N ASP A 508 9.05 20.32 -10.59
CA ASP A 508 10.24 20.58 -11.42
C ASP A 508 11.56 20.15 -10.75
N ASN A 509 11.65 20.23 -9.41
CA ASN A 509 12.93 20.03 -8.71
C ASN A 509 12.99 18.73 -7.89
N ILE A 510 11.87 18.26 -7.40
CA ILE A 510 11.81 17.09 -6.50
C ILE A 510 11.29 15.86 -7.22
N PHE A 511 10.22 15.98 -8.02
CA PHE A 511 9.63 14.85 -8.73
C PHE A 511 9.38 15.13 -10.21
N PRO A 512 10.44 15.50 -10.98
CA PRO A 512 10.29 15.75 -12.42
C PRO A 512 9.94 14.51 -13.23
N GLU A 513 10.07 13.32 -12.65
CA GLU A 513 9.68 12.06 -13.27
C GLU A 513 8.15 11.85 -13.28
N LEU A 514 7.40 12.58 -12.45
CA LEU A 514 5.94 12.47 -12.42
C LEU A 514 5.33 12.97 -13.73
N PHE A 515 4.61 12.11 -14.40
CA PHE A 515 3.89 12.49 -15.60
C PHE A 515 2.75 13.48 -15.29
N ILE A 516 2.74 14.62 -16.00
CA ILE A 516 1.70 15.65 -15.86
C ILE A 516 0.72 15.52 -17.04
N PRO A 517 -0.56 15.12 -16.81
CA PRO A 517 -1.52 14.89 -17.91
C PRO A 517 -1.71 16.06 -18.86
N GLY A 518 -1.68 17.30 -18.36
CA GLY A 518 -1.78 18.52 -19.19
C GLY A 518 -0.58 18.79 -20.11
N GLU A 519 0.53 18.10 -19.91
CA GLU A 519 1.75 18.21 -20.74
C GLU A 519 1.85 17.10 -21.80
N ALA A 520 0.86 16.20 -21.89
CA ALA A 520 0.80 15.19 -22.93
C ALA A 520 0.78 15.81 -24.33
N VAL A 521 1.56 15.24 -25.24
CA VAL A 521 1.62 15.66 -26.66
C VAL A 521 0.34 15.28 -27.39
N ALA A 522 -0.24 14.14 -27.02
CA ALA A 522 -1.52 13.68 -27.53
C ALA A 522 -2.37 13.09 -26.42
N SER A 523 -3.69 13.13 -26.59
CA SER A 523 -4.63 12.55 -25.61
C SER A 523 -5.95 12.16 -26.27
N GLY A 524 -6.70 11.30 -25.55
CA GLY A 524 -7.99 10.81 -25.99
C GLY A 524 -7.90 9.43 -26.61
N GLU A 525 -8.83 9.12 -27.51
CA GLU A 525 -8.86 7.82 -28.21
C GLU A 525 -7.68 7.69 -29.15
N VAL A 526 -7.11 6.49 -29.22
CA VAL A 526 -6.13 6.09 -30.22
C VAL A 526 -6.84 5.14 -31.19
N ALA A 527 -7.33 5.73 -32.26
CA ALA A 527 -8.20 5.07 -33.22
C ALA A 527 -7.43 4.58 -34.45
N ASN A 528 -7.81 3.41 -34.95
CA ASN A 528 -7.43 2.96 -36.30
C ASN A 528 -8.62 3.17 -37.25
N PRO A 529 -8.57 4.15 -38.16
CA PRO A 529 -9.70 4.52 -39.01
C PRO A 529 -10.17 3.41 -39.97
N TRP A 530 -9.24 2.55 -40.42
CA TRP A 530 -9.57 1.43 -41.32
C TRP A 530 -10.46 0.39 -40.64
N SER A 531 -10.21 0.09 -39.38
CA SER A 531 -10.97 -0.91 -38.63
C SER A 531 -12.16 -0.33 -37.87
N GLY A 532 -12.15 0.97 -37.54
CA GLY A 532 -13.10 1.61 -36.63
C GLY A 532 -12.88 1.21 -35.16
N LEU A 533 -11.71 0.64 -34.84
CA LEU A 533 -11.38 0.16 -33.50
C LEU A 533 -10.38 1.09 -32.81
N CYS A 534 -10.51 1.22 -31.51
CA CYS A 534 -9.64 1.96 -30.62
C CYS A 534 -8.89 1.01 -29.67
N ILE A 535 -7.71 1.40 -29.23
CA ILE A 535 -7.00 0.73 -28.13
C ILE A 535 -7.87 0.83 -26.87
N ASP A 536 -8.15 -0.30 -26.23
CA ASP A 536 -9.09 -0.39 -25.10
C ASP A 536 -8.51 -1.21 -23.95
N SER A 537 -8.48 -0.63 -22.75
CA SER A 537 -8.19 -1.31 -21.49
C SER A 537 -8.70 -0.49 -20.32
N ALA A 538 -9.23 -1.14 -19.29
CA ALA A 538 -9.57 -0.50 -18.04
C ALA A 538 -8.33 -0.04 -17.24
N ALA A 539 -7.15 -0.55 -17.59
CA ALA A 539 -5.86 -0.28 -16.93
C ALA A 539 -5.89 -0.54 -15.41
N LYS A 540 -6.63 -1.57 -15.01
CA LYS A 540 -6.68 -2.01 -13.61
C LYS A 540 -5.45 -2.86 -13.27
N PRO A 541 -5.13 -3.06 -11.97
CA PRO A 541 -4.01 -3.92 -11.58
C PRO A 541 -4.06 -5.34 -12.18
N GLU A 542 -5.25 -5.90 -12.34
CA GLU A 542 -5.47 -7.21 -12.96
C GLU A 542 -5.22 -7.25 -14.48
N ASP A 543 -5.24 -6.08 -15.14
CA ASP A 543 -4.96 -5.95 -16.58
C ASP A 543 -3.44 -5.87 -16.87
N MET A 544 -2.62 -5.66 -15.83
CA MET A 544 -1.17 -5.60 -16.00
C MET A 544 -0.61 -6.93 -16.47
N HIS A 545 0.40 -6.87 -17.32
CA HIS A 545 1.05 -8.01 -17.97
C HIS A 545 0.15 -8.81 -18.94
N THR A 546 -1.03 -8.26 -19.27
CA THR A 546 -1.94 -8.89 -20.24
C THR A 546 -1.92 -8.16 -21.58
N PRO A 547 -2.19 -8.88 -22.71
CA PRO A 547 -2.30 -8.25 -24.03
C PRO A 547 -3.40 -7.19 -24.05
N LEU A 548 -3.08 -6.02 -24.64
CA LEU A 548 -4.03 -4.94 -24.82
C LEU A 548 -5.14 -5.31 -25.79
N GLY A 549 -6.36 -4.98 -25.40
CA GLY A 549 -7.55 -5.13 -26.22
C GLY A 549 -7.75 -4.01 -27.23
N ILE A 550 -8.66 -4.26 -28.16
CA ILE A 550 -9.24 -3.28 -29.08
C ILE A 550 -10.76 -3.41 -29.05
N TRP A 551 -11.45 -2.28 -29.15
CA TRP A 551 -12.91 -2.21 -29.11
C TRP A 551 -13.41 -1.12 -30.06
N PRO A 552 -14.66 -1.19 -30.58
CA PRO A 552 -15.24 -0.09 -31.34
C PRO A 552 -15.11 1.24 -30.63
N CYS A 553 -14.64 2.27 -31.35
CA CYS A 553 -14.44 3.60 -30.80
C CYS A 553 -15.79 4.19 -30.33
N HIS A 554 -15.86 4.71 -29.10
CA HIS A 554 -17.12 5.18 -28.49
C HIS A 554 -17.12 6.66 -28.05
N GLN A 555 -15.97 7.37 -28.15
CA GLN A 555 -15.79 8.80 -27.84
C GLN A 555 -16.19 9.19 -26.38
N ALA A 556 -16.36 8.22 -25.50
CA ALA A 556 -16.74 8.44 -24.11
C ALA A 556 -15.53 8.54 -23.16
N GLY A 557 -14.30 8.47 -23.68
CA GLY A 557 -13.09 8.41 -22.87
C GLY A 557 -12.96 7.07 -22.15
N GLY A 558 -12.82 7.08 -20.84
CA GLY A 558 -12.78 5.85 -20.03
C GLY A 558 -11.67 4.89 -20.48
N ASN A 559 -12.00 3.65 -20.83
CA ASN A 559 -11.05 2.60 -21.26
C ASN A 559 -10.25 2.93 -22.53
N GLN A 560 -10.74 3.89 -23.31
CA GLN A 560 -10.11 4.29 -24.58
C GLN A 560 -9.33 5.61 -24.47
N TYR A 561 -9.26 6.22 -23.27
CA TYR A 561 -8.52 7.45 -23.06
C TYR A 561 -7.04 7.16 -22.78
N TRP A 562 -6.18 7.54 -23.72
CA TRP A 562 -4.73 7.37 -23.65
C TRP A 562 -4.02 8.72 -23.79
N MET A 563 -2.79 8.81 -23.32
CA MET A 563 -1.94 9.99 -23.42
C MET A 563 -0.58 9.59 -23.99
N LEU A 564 -0.06 10.41 -24.92
CA LEU A 564 1.31 10.30 -25.38
C LEU A 564 2.17 11.31 -24.62
N SER A 565 3.13 10.83 -23.84
CA SER A 565 4.06 11.69 -23.12
C SER A 565 5.13 12.28 -24.05
N LYS A 566 5.81 13.35 -23.60
CA LYS A 566 6.98 13.94 -24.30
C LYS A 566 8.15 12.96 -24.41
N THR A 567 8.22 12.00 -23.53
CA THR A 567 9.26 10.96 -23.47
C THR A 567 8.93 9.75 -24.32
N GLY A 568 7.73 9.73 -24.93
CA GLY A 568 7.30 8.72 -25.89
C GLY A 568 6.55 7.54 -25.30
N GLU A 569 6.07 7.62 -24.04
CA GLU A 569 5.17 6.61 -23.52
C GLU A 569 3.73 6.86 -23.96
N ILE A 570 3.06 5.82 -24.47
CA ILE A 570 1.60 5.80 -24.60
C ILE A 570 1.08 5.24 -23.30
N ARG A 571 0.39 6.08 -22.53
CA ARG A 571 0.10 5.76 -21.14
C ARG A 571 -1.27 6.22 -20.68
N ARG A 572 -1.69 5.61 -19.58
CA ARG A 572 -2.84 5.99 -18.79
C ARG A 572 -2.47 5.87 -17.32
N ASP A 573 -2.36 7.01 -16.63
CA ASP A 573 -1.78 7.09 -15.29
C ASP A 573 -0.41 6.38 -15.22
N GLU A 574 -0.28 5.34 -14.39
CA GLU A 574 0.95 4.58 -14.21
C GLU A 574 1.05 3.32 -15.08
N ALA A 575 0.13 3.15 -16.03
CA ALA A 575 0.09 2.04 -16.97
C ALA A 575 0.52 2.47 -18.37
N CYS A 576 1.54 1.81 -18.92
CA CYS A 576 2.13 2.10 -20.23
C CYS A 576 1.95 0.94 -21.21
N LEU A 577 1.83 1.26 -22.50
CA LEU A 577 1.96 0.29 -23.56
C LEU A 577 3.40 -0.22 -23.63
N ASP A 578 3.59 -1.52 -23.51
CA ASP A 578 4.89 -2.20 -23.48
C ASP A 578 4.97 -3.30 -24.56
N TYR A 579 6.11 -3.39 -25.25
CA TYR A 579 6.37 -4.42 -26.24
C TYR A 579 7.76 -5.03 -26.06
N ALA A 580 7.80 -6.25 -25.55
CA ALA A 580 9.01 -7.02 -25.31
C ALA A 580 9.27 -8.12 -26.38
N GLY A 581 8.63 -8.04 -27.56
CA GLY A 581 8.87 -8.94 -28.69
C GLY A 581 7.78 -9.99 -28.93
N GLN A 582 6.72 -10.01 -28.12
CA GLN A 582 5.56 -10.91 -28.29
C GLN A 582 4.28 -10.10 -28.55
N ASP A 583 3.43 -9.98 -27.55
CA ASP A 583 2.22 -9.15 -27.62
C ASP A 583 2.51 -7.74 -27.08
N VAL A 584 1.71 -6.76 -27.51
CA VAL A 584 1.66 -5.45 -26.87
C VAL A 584 0.82 -5.59 -25.61
N ILE A 585 1.43 -5.36 -24.46
CA ILE A 585 0.83 -5.56 -23.16
C ILE A 585 0.69 -4.23 -22.40
N LEU A 586 -0.09 -4.25 -21.33
CA LEU A 586 -0.09 -3.20 -20.34
C LEU A 586 0.97 -3.53 -19.28
N TYR A 587 1.83 -2.56 -18.97
CA TYR A 587 2.89 -2.72 -17.99
C TYR A 587 3.05 -1.45 -17.14
N PRO A 588 3.46 -1.53 -15.86
CA PRO A 588 3.77 -0.33 -15.08
C PRO A 588 4.79 0.57 -15.79
N CYS A 589 4.51 1.86 -15.85
CA CYS A 589 5.42 2.83 -16.47
C CYS A 589 6.74 2.89 -15.71
N HIS A 590 7.87 2.69 -16.39
CA HIS A 590 9.19 2.69 -15.76
C HIS A 590 10.09 3.87 -16.18
N GLY A 591 9.66 4.72 -17.13
CA GLY A 591 10.38 5.92 -17.56
C GLY A 591 11.74 5.70 -18.24
N SER A 592 12.14 4.43 -18.44
CA SER A 592 13.46 4.07 -18.99
C SER A 592 13.46 3.91 -20.52
N LYS A 593 12.41 4.35 -21.20
CA LYS A 593 12.19 4.13 -22.64
C LYS A 593 12.11 2.64 -22.99
N GLY A 594 13.05 2.09 -23.76
CA GLY A 594 13.10 0.66 -24.09
C GLY A 594 11.78 0.16 -24.69
N ASN A 595 11.19 -0.84 -24.04
CA ASN A 595 9.92 -1.49 -24.45
C ASN A 595 8.70 -0.57 -24.43
N GLN A 596 8.78 0.59 -23.76
CA GLN A 596 7.69 1.55 -23.61
C GLN A 596 7.89 2.80 -24.47
N TYR A 597 8.90 2.80 -25.35
CA TYR A 597 9.22 3.95 -26.18
C TYR A 597 8.55 3.87 -27.55
N TRP A 598 7.61 4.78 -27.80
CA TRP A 598 6.82 4.89 -29.02
C TRP A 598 7.05 6.24 -29.70
N ASN A 599 7.27 6.21 -31.00
CA ASN A 599 7.35 7.38 -31.85
C ASN A 599 6.09 7.48 -32.70
N TYR A 600 5.34 8.55 -32.53
CA TYR A 600 4.17 8.84 -33.35
C TYR A 600 4.54 9.82 -34.47
N SER A 601 4.22 9.46 -35.69
CA SER A 601 4.34 10.33 -36.86
C SER A 601 2.96 10.83 -37.28
N PRO A 602 2.65 12.13 -37.07
CA PRO A 602 1.33 12.65 -37.44
C PRO A 602 1.12 12.72 -38.98
N ASP A 603 2.20 12.74 -39.76
CA ASP A 603 2.13 12.80 -41.23
C ASP A 603 1.81 11.42 -41.85
N SER A 604 2.37 10.35 -41.29
CA SER A 604 2.13 8.95 -41.74
C SER A 604 1.12 8.22 -40.90
N HIS A 605 0.74 8.75 -39.74
CA HIS A 605 -0.09 8.10 -38.71
C HIS A 605 0.47 6.80 -38.15
N LEU A 606 1.78 6.56 -38.28
CA LEU A 606 2.43 5.37 -37.74
C LEU A 606 2.80 5.56 -36.27
N LEU A 607 2.54 4.51 -35.49
CA LEU A 607 3.07 4.33 -34.15
C LEU A 607 4.22 3.33 -34.19
N ARG A 608 5.47 3.86 -34.24
CA ARG A 608 6.69 3.06 -34.33
C ARG A 608 7.26 2.82 -32.94
N HIS A 609 7.53 1.56 -32.63
CA HIS A 609 8.21 1.16 -31.41
C HIS A 609 9.72 1.43 -31.53
N GLY A 610 10.26 2.24 -30.62
CA GLY A 610 11.62 2.77 -30.77
C GLY A 610 12.74 1.76 -30.60
N SER A 611 12.50 0.61 -29.92
CA SER A 611 13.54 -0.41 -29.70
C SER A 611 13.53 -1.51 -30.74
N SER A 612 12.38 -1.85 -31.34
CA SER A 612 12.25 -2.93 -32.32
C SER A 612 12.13 -2.44 -33.76
N ASP A 613 11.94 -1.13 -33.95
CA ASP A 613 11.66 -0.48 -35.24
C ASP A 613 10.40 -0.97 -35.97
N LYS A 614 9.56 -1.75 -35.28
CA LYS A 614 8.27 -2.22 -35.79
C LYS A 614 7.17 -1.19 -35.51
N CYS A 615 6.09 -1.27 -36.28
CA CYS A 615 4.92 -0.43 -36.12
C CYS A 615 3.73 -1.21 -35.55
N LEU A 616 2.96 -0.54 -34.68
CA LEU A 616 1.72 -1.06 -34.15
C LEU A 616 0.69 -1.21 -35.27
N ALA A 617 0.04 -2.36 -35.33
CA ALA A 617 -0.97 -2.68 -36.34
C ALA A 617 -2.13 -3.48 -35.73
N ILE A 618 -3.23 -3.55 -36.46
CA ILE A 618 -4.33 -4.48 -36.19
C ILE A 618 -4.19 -5.66 -37.15
N ASN A 619 -4.37 -6.87 -36.67
CA ASN A 619 -4.36 -8.06 -37.54
C ASN A 619 -5.51 -8.05 -38.56
N GLU A 620 -5.38 -8.78 -39.67
CA GLU A 620 -6.38 -8.84 -40.74
C GLU A 620 -7.78 -9.22 -40.25
N ALA A 621 -7.86 -10.10 -39.26
CA ALA A 621 -9.13 -10.53 -38.65
C ALA A 621 -9.77 -9.44 -37.77
N LYS A 622 -9.11 -8.29 -37.54
CA LYS A 622 -9.55 -7.17 -36.64
C LYS A 622 -9.84 -7.62 -35.21
N GLN A 623 -9.01 -8.51 -34.68
CA GLN A 623 -9.25 -9.13 -33.38
C GLN A 623 -8.21 -8.74 -32.32
N LYS A 624 -6.99 -8.35 -32.73
CA LYS A 624 -5.89 -8.06 -31.82
C LYS A 624 -4.85 -7.09 -32.40
N LEU A 625 -4.12 -6.45 -31.49
CA LEU A 625 -2.93 -5.68 -31.82
C LEU A 625 -1.77 -6.63 -32.18
N ILE A 626 -0.99 -6.25 -33.17
CA ILE A 626 0.23 -6.92 -33.59
C ILE A 626 1.32 -5.88 -33.86
N MET A 627 2.57 -6.35 -33.94
CA MET A 627 3.70 -5.56 -34.41
C MET A 627 4.18 -6.06 -35.75
N ALA A 628 4.26 -5.18 -36.73
CA ALA A 628 4.66 -5.48 -38.10
C ALA A 628 5.78 -4.53 -38.58
N ASP A 629 6.44 -4.89 -39.69
CA ASP A 629 7.37 -3.96 -40.33
C ASP A 629 6.62 -2.71 -40.79
N CYS A 630 7.22 -1.54 -40.58
CA CYS A 630 6.56 -0.27 -40.82
C CYS A 630 6.32 0.00 -42.29
N ASP A 631 5.07 0.18 -42.69
CA ASP A 631 4.65 0.54 -44.04
C ASP A 631 3.48 1.54 -43.98
N ALA A 632 3.73 2.76 -44.40
CA ALA A 632 2.73 3.83 -44.42
C ALA A 632 1.61 3.65 -45.44
N THR A 633 1.72 2.65 -46.31
CA THR A 633 0.67 2.32 -47.29
C THR A 633 -0.38 1.34 -46.71
N ILE A 634 -0.06 0.70 -45.56
CA ILE A 634 -0.94 -0.29 -44.92
C ILE A 634 -1.86 0.43 -43.91
N ASP A 635 -3.15 0.46 -44.21
CA ASP A 635 -4.15 1.14 -43.38
C ASP A 635 -4.30 0.54 -41.96
N ALA A 636 -4.03 -0.77 -41.82
CA ALA A 636 -4.03 -1.44 -40.51
C ALA A 636 -2.97 -0.91 -39.54
N GLN A 637 -1.95 -0.17 -40.01
CA GLN A 637 -0.89 0.44 -39.21
C GLN A 637 -1.13 1.93 -38.91
N LYS A 638 -2.21 2.54 -39.45
CA LYS A 638 -2.50 3.95 -39.28
C LYS A 638 -3.30 4.22 -38.03
N TRP A 639 -2.76 5.02 -37.13
CA TRP A 639 -3.36 5.40 -35.87
C TRP A 639 -3.57 6.89 -35.77
N GLN A 640 -4.67 7.32 -35.18
CA GLN A 640 -4.98 8.73 -34.95
C GLN A 640 -5.31 8.94 -33.48
N PHE A 641 -4.63 9.89 -32.86
CA PHE A 641 -5.03 10.40 -31.55
C PHE A 641 -6.16 11.41 -31.73
N GLN A 642 -7.15 11.36 -30.84
CA GLN A 642 -8.27 12.29 -30.83
C GLN A 642 -7.79 13.75 -30.73
N ASN A 643 -6.81 14.02 -29.88
CA ASN A 643 -6.20 15.33 -29.71
C ASN A 643 -4.67 15.18 -29.84
N TYR A 644 -4.07 15.95 -30.75
CA TYR A 644 -2.63 15.98 -30.92
C TYR A 644 -2.15 17.43 -31.00
N ASP A 645 -1.18 17.79 -30.14
CA ASP A 645 -0.61 19.15 -30.06
C ASP A 645 0.91 19.10 -30.28
N ARG A 646 1.31 19.37 -31.52
CA ARG A 646 2.72 19.39 -31.93
C ARG A 646 3.56 20.44 -31.17
N SER A 647 2.95 21.49 -30.64
CA SER A 647 3.68 22.53 -29.90
C SER A 647 4.20 22.06 -28.53
N LYS A 648 3.74 20.90 -28.07
CA LYS A 648 4.17 20.32 -26.80
C LYS A 648 5.34 19.32 -26.91
N LEU A 649 5.84 19.09 -28.14
CA LEU A 649 7.01 18.22 -28.37
C LEU A 649 8.30 18.88 -27.86
#